data_2e5b605f15b3fdd53ff75d3e05c001d4
#
_entry.id   2e5b605f15b3fdd53ff75d3e05c001d4
#
_cell.length_a   1.000
_cell.length_b   1.000
_cell.length_c   1.000
_cell.angle_alpha   90.00
_cell.angle_beta   90.00
_cell.angle_gamma   90.00
#
_symmetry.space_group_name_H-M   'P 1'
#
loop_
_entity.id
_entity.type
_entity.pdbx_description
1 polymer ?
#
loop_
_entity_poly.entity_id
_entity_poly.type
_entity_poly.pdbx_seq_one_letter_code
_entity_poly.pdbx_strand_id
1 'polypeptide(L)'
;MKDFLALKASAGSGKTFALSVRYIALVLRGENINEIIALTFTKKAANEMKERIITTFLDLQNKKDELDKLCKELSLSQDEVIKRRDEKLDRFLQSELKIYTFDAFFSGILKKFSQNLGLSPDYSVQDSLQDLAWKKFVKEASKDQKLLSELALMMIISSQKEASFSQTLAKFYESFGGELKDSGASYPDDSKVRAAQKEINEHIALQNGASDTAKKTFSEQNLFELFKNKVFERKSLNYRTFSKIYTSELDELFVKLKEAAKEYILEVERYRLSGFSKLLNVYKYSNLELNKEINALSFADINKLVFKLLVENFDKDVLYFRLDGRINHLLIDEFQDTNVIQYEIILPIITEIVSGYGQNGLGSFFYVGDTKQSIYKFRGGKKELFDKLGDDFSQIDIENLPSNYRSLKALVKFNNAVFEEIYHRYGLSFEPQEPAKKDKELSYKVSGECPYFEANEDDYGYLRVLSDEDIAGAAVSQVKELLAAGVNASEITVLCWKNSDISLISEVLSSEGIKSVNEGTLELKRTPFVAAIIEYAKFCLFGEEIYEKNVKALVNTNPKKLKIKAEDSATKSLFYLAKNLYINMADVDILRLFELSSGYKNLSDFIFNLENFSSKISPKNADGVKIMTVHKSKGLEFAHVIVCDMMSKGRGDDSNFITEYNEKGEWIVKSRISGRENFDPEYAGVLEQMRELEKQENINKIYVAFTRATKSLIIIKQAAPSGNSPSFFSFYTRSDKSEVNDYLDLKEFSFGKILPSKSEQKEAKKDEKMPEILKIERQEIEAREQKTSGKNLEAIYFGLAFHYLLEMSERFDENSLLKAKSLMLNKFYKFLSPDRLEDAFKRAKMLINEPKFLKCIKNKEIYKEQPFKVKNELKQMDLFCIGESEICVIDYKTTDKNIEENKKQVGEYKEALSKFYPKHSIIAVIFYALDGKISYIEV
;
A
#
# COMPACT_ATOMS: atom_id res chain seq x y z
N MET A 1 -28.38 17.66 -10.11
CA MET A 1 -27.22 16.79 -9.84
C MET A 1 -27.14 15.72 -10.90
N LYS A 2 -25.99 15.54 -11.58
CA LYS A 2 -25.76 14.44 -12.54
C LYS A 2 -25.47 13.16 -11.77
N ASP A 3 -26.08 12.04 -12.13
CA ASP A 3 -25.90 10.80 -11.38
C ASP A 3 -24.55 10.14 -11.72
N PHE A 4 -24.07 10.25 -12.95
CA PHE A 4 -22.75 9.72 -13.36
C PHE A 4 -21.85 10.87 -13.81
N LEU A 5 -20.79 11.13 -13.04
CA LEU A 5 -19.93 12.29 -13.25
C LEU A 5 -18.47 11.98 -12.92
N ALA A 6 -17.58 12.33 -13.84
CA ALA A 6 -16.14 12.37 -13.64
C ALA A 6 -15.65 13.82 -13.61
N LEU A 7 -14.80 14.16 -12.64
CA LEU A 7 -14.16 15.46 -12.59
C LEU A 7 -12.66 15.34 -12.90
N LYS A 8 -12.25 15.89 -14.06
CA LYS A 8 -10.83 16.14 -14.33
C LYS A 8 -10.42 17.38 -13.54
N ALA A 9 -9.63 17.18 -12.54
CA ALA A 9 -9.21 18.23 -11.62
C ALA A 9 -7.73 18.55 -11.84
N SER A 10 -7.30 19.69 -11.35
CA SER A 10 -5.90 20.06 -11.24
C SER A 10 -5.52 20.28 -9.76
N ALA A 11 -4.24 20.48 -9.48
CA ALA A 11 -3.79 20.75 -8.12
C ALA A 11 -4.50 22.00 -7.54
N GLY A 12 -5.06 21.89 -6.32
CA GLY A 12 -5.74 23.02 -5.66
C GLY A 12 -7.11 23.40 -6.21
N SER A 13 -7.72 22.59 -7.10
CA SER A 13 -9.02 22.88 -7.72
C SER A 13 -10.23 22.52 -6.84
N GLY A 14 -10.01 22.02 -5.63
CA GLY A 14 -11.11 21.69 -4.71
C GLY A 14 -11.72 20.32 -4.88
N LYS A 15 -10.93 19.29 -5.30
CA LYS A 15 -11.38 17.90 -5.43
C LYS A 15 -12.15 17.38 -4.21
N THR A 16 -11.54 17.48 -3.04
CA THR A 16 -12.15 17.02 -1.79
C THR A 16 -13.41 17.83 -1.42
N PHE A 17 -13.45 19.12 -1.80
CA PHE A 17 -14.65 19.97 -1.66
C PHE A 17 -15.79 19.41 -2.52
N ALA A 18 -15.54 19.18 -3.82
CA ALA A 18 -16.55 18.66 -4.75
C ALA A 18 -17.09 17.29 -4.28
N LEU A 19 -16.22 16.40 -3.82
CA LEU A 19 -16.60 15.10 -3.30
C LEU A 19 -17.44 15.20 -2.01
N SER A 20 -17.05 16.08 -1.08
CA SER A 20 -17.80 16.32 0.17
C SER A 20 -19.19 16.89 -0.10
N VAL A 21 -19.28 17.87 -1.00
CA VAL A 21 -20.57 18.44 -1.44
C VAL A 21 -21.44 17.36 -2.09
N ARG A 22 -20.86 16.52 -2.95
CA ARG A 22 -21.57 15.41 -3.61
C ARG A 22 -22.12 14.41 -2.60
N TYR A 23 -21.32 14.03 -1.60
CA TYR A 23 -21.76 13.13 -0.54
C TYR A 23 -22.95 13.73 0.24
N ILE A 24 -22.82 14.99 0.65
CA ILE A 24 -23.89 15.70 1.38
C ILE A 24 -25.15 15.87 0.50
N ALA A 25 -24.99 16.16 -0.78
CA ALA A 25 -26.11 16.26 -1.73
C ALA A 25 -26.91 14.96 -1.83
N LEU A 26 -26.24 13.79 -1.87
CA LEU A 26 -26.90 12.48 -1.83
C LEU A 26 -27.70 12.29 -0.54
N VAL A 27 -27.11 12.62 0.62
CA VAL A 27 -27.80 12.55 1.92
C VAL A 27 -29.04 13.46 1.92
N LEU A 28 -28.93 14.70 1.45
CA LEU A 28 -30.03 15.67 1.42
C LEU A 28 -31.10 15.31 0.38
N ARG A 29 -30.73 14.63 -0.72
CA ARG A 29 -31.67 14.08 -1.71
C ARG A 29 -32.55 12.98 -1.09
N GLY A 30 -32.05 12.30 -0.05
CA GLY A 30 -32.82 11.27 0.67
C GLY A 30 -32.26 9.87 0.52
N GLU A 31 -31.11 9.74 -0.09
CA GLU A 31 -30.46 8.45 -0.26
C GLU A 31 -30.09 7.81 1.09
N ASN A 32 -30.00 6.51 1.10
CA ASN A 32 -29.66 5.76 2.31
C ASN A 32 -28.16 5.88 2.56
N ILE A 33 -27.76 6.47 3.68
CA ILE A 33 -26.35 6.70 4.04
C ILE A 33 -25.55 5.39 4.02
N ASN A 34 -26.16 4.28 4.41
CA ASN A 34 -25.52 2.96 4.41
C ASN A 34 -25.24 2.40 3.01
N GLU A 35 -25.79 2.99 1.96
CA GLU A 35 -25.62 2.60 0.57
C GLU A 35 -24.67 3.53 -0.20
N ILE A 36 -24.15 4.57 0.48
CA ILE A 36 -23.17 5.51 -0.05
C ILE A 36 -21.78 5.10 0.41
N ILE A 37 -20.92 4.74 -0.52
CA ILE A 37 -19.51 4.40 -0.24
C ILE A 37 -18.59 5.43 -0.90
N ALA A 38 -17.63 5.94 -0.12
CA ALA A 38 -16.56 6.77 -0.63
C ALA A 38 -15.21 6.06 -0.47
N LEU A 39 -14.42 5.99 -1.55
CA LEU A 39 -13.12 5.37 -1.57
C LEU A 39 -12.03 6.41 -1.81
N THR A 40 -10.92 6.28 -1.10
CA THR A 40 -9.74 7.13 -1.24
C THR A 40 -8.45 6.32 -1.10
N PHE A 41 -7.31 6.95 -1.37
CA PHE A 41 -6.04 6.23 -1.45
C PHE A 41 -5.32 6.10 -0.09
N THR A 42 -5.50 7.04 0.83
CA THR A 42 -4.78 7.06 2.11
C THR A 42 -5.72 7.16 3.30
N LYS A 43 -5.34 6.55 4.43
CA LYS A 43 -6.09 6.67 5.70
C LYS A 43 -6.26 8.13 6.14
N LYS A 44 -5.24 8.98 5.89
CA LYS A 44 -5.30 10.40 6.20
C LYS A 44 -6.39 11.09 5.37
N ALA A 45 -6.42 10.88 4.06
CA ALA A 45 -7.44 11.44 3.17
C ALA A 45 -8.86 10.97 3.55
N ALA A 46 -9.03 9.68 3.91
CA ALA A 46 -10.31 9.16 4.37
C ALA A 46 -10.81 9.87 5.64
N ASN A 47 -9.93 10.09 6.61
CA ASN A 47 -10.27 10.79 7.84
C ASN A 47 -10.56 12.28 7.60
N GLU A 48 -9.75 12.97 6.80
CA GLU A 48 -9.97 14.37 6.42
C GLU A 48 -11.30 14.55 5.67
N MET A 49 -11.63 13.63 4.77
CA MET A 49 -12.91 13.62 4.06
C MET A 49 -14.07 13.41 5.03
N LYS A 50 -13.96 12.45 5.93
CA LYS A 50 -14.98 12.16 6.96
C LYS A 50 -15.20 13.36 7.86
N GLU A 51 -14.14 13.97 8.39
CA GLU A 51 -14.19 15.16 9.21
C GLU A 51 -14.83 16.34 8.47
N ARG A 52 -14.43 16.55 7.21
CA ARG A 52 -14.98 17.62 6.37
C ARG A 52 -16.47 17.44 6.10
N ILE A 53 -16.93 16.22 5.77
CA ILE A 53 -18.35 15.94 5.56
C ILE A 53 -19.14 16.20 6.84
N ILE A 54 -18.66 15.72 7.99
CA ILE A 54 -19.33 15.92 9.29
C ILE A 54 -19.39 17.40 9.64
N THR A 55 -18.26 18.11 9.61
CA THR A 55 -18.20 19.53 9.98
C THR A 55 -19.02 20.40 9.04
N THR A 56 -19.00 20.11 7.73
CA THR A 56 -19.82 20.82 6.75
C THR A 56 -21.30 20.55 6.95
N PHE A 57 -21.70 19.31 7.23
CA PHE A 57 -23.11 18.99 7.46
C PHE A 57 -23.65 19.64 8.73
N LEU A 58 -22.85 19.64 9.82
CA LEU A 58 -23.26 20.25 11.11
C LEU A 58 -23.35 21.77 11.04
N ASP A 59 -22.39 22.40 10.38
CA ASP A 59 -22.25 23.87 10.32
C ASP A 59 -22.63 24.47 8.95
N LEU A 60 -23.54 23.81 8.22
CA LEU A 60 -23.84 24.13 6.84
C LEU A 60 -24.31 25.59 6.65
N GLN A 61 -25.04 26.15 7.63
CA GLN A 61 -25.52 27.51 7.57
C GLN A 61 -24.39 28.57 7.51
N ASN A 62 -23.22 28.28 8.08
CA ASN A 62 -22.06 29.17 8.09
C ASN A 62 -21.08 28.86 6.94
N LYS A 63 -21.29 27.76 6.21
CA LYS A 63 -20.46 27.28 5.07
C LYS A 63 -21.04 27.77 3.75
N LYS A 64 -20.85 29.05 3.45
CA LYS A 64 -21.50 29.72 2.31
C LYS A 64 -21.20 29.07 0.97
N ASP A 65 -19.93 28.72 0.70
CA ASP A 65 -19.51 28.17 -0.58
C ASP A 65 -20.10 26.75 -0.80
N GLU A 66 -20.11 25.92 0.27
CA GLU A 66 -20.73 24.60 0.24
C GLU A 66 -22.25 24.70 0.11
N LEU A 67 -22.88 25.61 0.81
CA LEU A 67 -24.33 25.83 0.74
C LEU A 67 -24.75 26.30 -0.65
N ASP A 68 -24.08 27.28 -1.24
CA ASP A 68 -24.36 27.78 -2.59
C ASP A 68 -24.18 26.66 -3.64
N LYS A 69 -23.16 25.81 -3.49
CA LYS A 69 -22.93 24.67 -4.40
C LYS A 69 -24.02 23.62 -4.25
N LEU A 70 -24.44 23.31 -3.01
CA LEU A 70 -25.54 22.37 -2.74
C LEU A 70 -26.87 22.88 -3.30
N CYS A 71 -27.16 24.17 -3.16
CA CYS A 71 -28.36 24.77 -3.74
C CYS A 71 -28.39 24.58 -5.28
N LYS A 72 -27.26 24.78 -5.94
CA LYS A 72 -27.13 24.55 -7.40
C LYS A 72 -27.29 23.07 -7.75
N GLU A 73 -26.60 22.17 -7.04
CA GLU A 73 -26.66 20.72 -7.30
C GLU A 73 -28.07 20.16 -7.10
N LEU A 74 -28.78 20.59 -6.06
CA LEU A 74 -30.11 20.10 -5.72
C LEU A 74 -31.24 20.89 -6.38
N SER A 75 -30.95 22.05 -7.00
CA SER A 75 -31.91 23.00 -7.52
C SER A 75 -32.93 23.45 -6.45
N LEU A 76 -32.42 23.76 -5.24
CA LEU A 76 -33.18 24.13 -4.08
C LEU A 76 -32.76 25.52 -3.56
N SER A 77 -33.66 26.21 -2.80
CA SER A 77 -33.29 27.42 -2.07
C SER A 77 -32.41 27.08 -0.85
N GLN A 78 -31.68 28.06 -0.32
CA GLN A 78 -30.86 27.92 0.88
C GLN A 78 -31.67 27.44 2.05
N ASP A 79 -32.86 28.05 2.29
CA ASP A 79 -33.76 27.71 3.38
C ASP A 79 -34.22 26.23 3.31
N GLU A 80 -34.52 25.77 2.10
CA GLU A 80 -34.95 24.41 1.87
C GLU A 80 -33.82 23.38 2.07
N VAL A 81 -32.59 23.71 1.67
CA VAL A 81 -31.40 22.90 1.91
C VAL A 81 -31.15 22.78 3.42
N ILE A 82 -31.23 23.89 4.16
CA ILE A 82 -31.03 23.89 5.61
C ILE A 82 -32.16 23.10 6.30
N LYS A 83 -33.40 23.29 5.90
CA LYS A 83 -34.52 22.51 6.43
C LYS A 83 -34.34 21.01 6.24
N ARG A 84 -33.96 20.57 5.03
CA ARG A 84 -33.68 19.17 4.77
C ARG A 84 -32.51 18.63 5.60
N ARG A 85 -31.46 19.44 5.83
CA ARG A 85 -30.37 19.11 6.72
C ARG A 85 -30.86 18.85 8.14
N ASP A 86 -31.69 19.74 8.68
CA ASP A 86 -32.23 19.62 10.04
C ASP A 86 -33.12 18.39 10.20
N GLU A 87 -33.97 18.11 9.22
CA GLU A 87 -34.80 16.88 9.17
C GLU A 87 -33.98 15.58 9.17
N LYS A 88 -32.75 15.61 8.66
CA LYS A 88 -31.91 14.40 8.51
C LYS A 88 -30.80 14.34 9.56
N LEU A 89 -30.66 15.34 10.41
CA LEU A 89 -29.54 15.47 11.34
C LEU A 89 -29.41 14.27 12.27
N ASP A 90 -30.48 13.84 12.92
CA ASP A 90 -30.46 12.71 13.86
C ASP A 90 -30.05 11.41 13.16
N ARG A 91 -30.61 11.17 11.97
CA ARG A 91 -30.26 9.98 11.19
C ARG A 91 -28.80 10.03 10.72
N PHE A 92 -28.32 11.20 10.33
CA PHE A 92 -26.92 11.36 9.90
C PHE A 92 -25.95 11.10 11.07
N LEU A 93 -26.24 11.63 12.26
CA LEU A 93 -25.40 11.41 13.45
C LEU A 93 -25.38 9.97 13.94
N GLN A 94 -26.48 9.25 13.76
CA GLN A 94 -26.60 7.84 14.15
C GLN A 94 -26.02 6.86 13.11
N SER A 95 -25.74 7.33 11.89
CA SER A 95 -25.24 6.50 10.80
C SER A 95 -23.71 6.47 10.75
N GLU A 96 -23.16 5.31 10.42
CA GLU A 96 -21.73 5.20 10.11
C GLU A 96 -21.47 5.67 8.67
N LEU A 97 -20.59 6.66 8.51
CA LEU A 97 -20.15 7.09 7.18
C LEU A 97 -19.16 6.07 6.60
N LYS A 98 -19.57 5.37 5.55
CA LYS A 98 -18.75 4.35 4.86
C LYS A 98 -17.70 5.00 3.95
N ILE A 99 -16.70 5.61 4.57
CA ILE A 99 -15.56 6.25 3.89
C ILE A 99 -14.31 5.46 4.22
N TYR A 100 -13.73 4.81 3.20
CA TYR A 100 -12.65 3.85 3.36
C TYR A 100 -11.48 4.13 2.41
N THR A 101 -10.31 3.58 2.71
CA THR A 101 -9.30 3.34 1.69
C THR A 101 -9.67 2.11 0.87
N PHE A 102 -9.16 2.00 -0.38
CA PHE A 102 -9.33 0.78 -1.18
C PHE A 102 -8.95 -0.48 -0.38
N ASP A 103 -7.81 -0.47 0.29
CA ASP A 103 -7.33 -1.61 1.06
C ASP A 103 -8.25 -1.94 2.25
N ALA A 104 -8.80 -0.92 2.93
CA ALA A 104 -9.75 -1.13 4.02
C ALA A 104 -11.08 -1.69 3.52
N PHE A 105 -11.56 -1.21 2.38
CA PHE A 105 -12.78 -1.71 1.74
C PHE A 105 -12.62 -3.18 1.30
N PHE A 106 -11.52 -3.50 0.62
CA PHE A 106 -11.24 -4.87 0.19
C PHE A 106 -11.02 -5.81 1.37
N SER A 107 -10.31 -5.36 2.41
CA SER A 107 -10.17 -6.14 3.65
C SER A 107 -11.52 -6.39 4.32
N GLY A 108 -12.43 -5.41 4.29
CA GLY A 108 -13.80 -5.55 4.78
C GLY A 108 -14.59 -6.62 4.02
N ILE A 109 -14.48 -6.64 2.69
CA ILE A 109 -15.06 -7.69 1.85
C ILE A 109 -14.45 -9.04 2.21
N LEU A 110 -13.12 -9.13 2.20
CA LEU A 110 -12.41 -10.39 2.43
C LEU A 110 -12.74 -11.01 3.79
N LYS A 111 -12.89 -10.21 4.84
CA LYS A 111 -13.26 -10.68 6.17
C LYS A 111 -14.59 -11.42 6.18
N LYS A 112 -15.55 -10.95 5.39
CA LYS A 112 -16.88 -11.57 5.28
C LYS A 112 -16.87 -12.88 4.47
N PHE A 113 -15.83 -13.08 3.64
CA PHE A 113 -15.65 -14.29 2.82
C PHE A 113 -14.45 -15.16 3.25
N SER A 114 -13.77 -14.80 4.33
CA SER A 114 -12.52 -15.43 4.76
C SER A 114 -12.66 -16.94 4.96
N GLN A 115 -13.76 -17.41 5.53
CA GLN A 115 -14.04 -18.84 5.76
C GLN A 115 -14.07 -19.65 4.46
N ASN A 116 -14.62 -19.09 3.38
CA ASN A 116 -14.66 -19.75 2.07
C ASN A 116 -13.24 -19.98 1.50
N LEU A 117 -12.27 -19.20 1.97
CA LEU A 117 -10.86 -19.28 1.58
C LEU A 117 -10.00 -20.05 2.59
N GLY A 118 -10.60 -20.57 3.66
CA GLY A 118 -9.88 -21.23 4.74
C GLY A 118 -9.03 -20.28 5.61
N LEU A 119 -9.46 -19.01 5.72
CA LEU A 119 -8.83 -17.98 6.54
C LEU A 119 -9.74 -17.63 7.72
N SER A 120 -9.15 -17.26 8.86
CA SER A 120 -9.91 -16.69 9.96
C SER A 120 -10.33 -15.25 9.67
N PRO A 121 -11.53 -14.79 10.08
CA PRO A 121 -11.98 -13.42 9.90
C PRO A 121 -11.14 -12.38 10.66
N ASP A 122 -10.43 -12.80 11.70
CA ASP A 122 -9.60 -11.96 12.56
C ASP A 122 -8.12 -11.87 12.12
N TYR A 123 -7.84 -12.18 10.84
CA TYR A 123 -6.48 -12.08 10.32
C TYR A 123 -5.87 -10.68 10.52
N SER A 124 -4.58 -10.65 10.78
CA SER A 124 -3.81 -9.41 10.85
C SER A 124 -3.33 -8.97 9.46
N VAL A 125 -3.24 -7.65 9.26
CA VAL A 125 -2.67 -7.10 8.02
C VAL A 125 -1.24 -6.63 8.31
N GLN A 126 -0.29 -7.08 7.49
CA GLN A 126 1.12 -6.74 7.60
C GLN A 126 1.62 -6.03 6.33
N ASP A 127 2.55 -5.09 6.48
CA ASP A 127 3.10 -4.32 5.35
C ASP A 127 3.84 -5.24 4.35
N SER A 128 4.53 -6.28 4.84
CA SER A 128 5.23 -7.27 4.03
C SER A 128 5.36 -8.59 4.77
N LEU A 129 5.17 -9.68 4.05
CA LEU A 129 5.41 -11.06 4.48
C LEU A 129 6.49 -11.73 3.62
N GLN A 130 7.23 -10.96 2.80
CA GLN A 130 8.11 -11.45 1.76
C GLN A 130 9.15 -12.46 2.27
N ASP A 131 9.83 -12.17 3.38
CA ASP A 131 10.89 -13.03 3.91
C ASP A 131 10.34 -14.37 4.41
N LEU A 132 9.18 -14.35 5.04
CA LEU A 132 8.50 -15.57 5.51
C LEU A 132 7.98 -16.38 4.32
N ALA A 133 7.39 -15.71 3.34
CA ALA A 133 6.90 -16.34 2.10
C ALA A 133 8.06 -16.98 1.33
N TRP A 134 9.22 -16.32 1.25
CA TRP A 134 10.41 -16.87 0.63
C TRP A 134 10.91 -18.12 1.35
N LYS A 135 11.05 -18.08 2.67
CA LYS A 135 11.46 -19.25 3.47
C LYS A 135 10.50 -20.43 3.28
N LYS A 136 9.19 -20.17 3.28
CA LYS A 136 8.18 -21.20 3.03
C LYS A 136 8.29 -21.76 1.61
N PHE A 137 8.43 -20.89 0.62
CA PHE A 137 8.63 -21.27 -0.78
C PHE A 137 9.87 -22.15 -0.99
N VAL A 138 11.03 -21.78 -0.44
CA VAL A 138 12.26 -22.58 -0.55
C VAL A 138 12.07 -23.94 0.12
N LYS A 139 11.37 -23.98 1.27
CA LYS A 139 11.03 -25.26 1.93
C LYS A 139 10.14 -26.14 1.06
N GLU A 140 9.14 -25.57 0.38
CA GLU A 140 8.29 -26.34 -0.53
C GLU A 140 9.06 -26.76 -1.79
N ALA A 141 9.84 -25.87 -2.39
CA ALA A 141 10.66 -26.16 -3.55
C ALA A 141 11.72 -27.27 -3.28
N SER A 142 12.26 -27.33 -2.05
CA SER A 142 13.25 -28.36 -1.67
C SER A 142 12.68 -29.78 -1.57
N LYS A 143 11.36 -29.94 -1.58
CA LYS A 143 10.71 -31.26 -1.62
C LYS A 143 10.75 -31.91 -3.01
N ASP A 144 10.95 -31.11 -4.05
CA ASP A 144 11.05 -31.55 -5.44
C ASP A 144 12.42 -31.17 -6.02
N GLN A 145 13.28 -32.17 -6.27
CA GLN A 145 14.61 -31.98 -6.84
C GLN A 145 14.59 -31.24 -8.19
N LYS A 146 13.55 -31.46 -9.00
CA LYS A 146 13.42 -30.80 -10.33
C LYS A 146 13.14 -29.32 -10.14
N LEU A 147 12.24 -28.97 -9.20
CA LEU A 147 11.87 -27.59 -8.91
C LEU A 147 13.03 -26.81 -8.28
N LEU A 148 13.80 -27.47 -7.39
CA LEU A 148 15.01 -26.88 -6.81
C LEU A 148 16.08 -26.60 -7.88
N SER A 149 16.25 -27.53 -8.84
CA SER A 149 17.15 -27.36 -9.97
C SER A 149 16.68 -26.23 -10.89
N GLU A 150 15.38 -26.10 -11.13
CA GLU A 150 14.78 -25.02 -11.90
C GLU A 150 15.02 -23.65 -11.22
N LEU A 151 14.84 -23.56 -9.89
CA LEU A 151 15.14 -22.38 -9.12
C LEU A 151 16.60 -21.94 -9.27
N ALA A 152 17.54 -22.87 -9.08
CA ALA A 152 18.97 -22.60 -9.24
C ALA A 152 19.30 -22.13 -10.67
N LEU A 153 18.73 -22.78 -11.67
CA LEU A 153 18.93 -22.44 -13.08
C LEU A 153 18.37 -21.07 -13.43
N MET A 154 17.16 -20.73 -12.94
CA MET A 154 16.58 -19.40 -13.13
C MET A 154 17.41 -18.29 -12.47
N MET A 155 17.97 -18.53 -11.28
CA MET A 155 18.88 -17.57 -10.63
C MET A 155 20.17 -17.36 -11.44
N ILE A 156 20.75 -18.42 -11.98
CA ILE A 156 21.96 -18.36 -12.83
C ILE A 156 21.67 -17.60 -14.13
N ILE A 157 20.62 -17.98 -14.86
CA ILE A 157 20.24 -17.36 -16.14
C ILE A 157 19.88 -15.87 -15.96
N SER A 158 19.27 -15.52 -14.81
CA SER A 158 18.95 -14.15 -14.48
C SER A 158 20.12 -13.35 -13.89
N SER A 159 21.26 -14.01 -13.65
CA SER A 159 22.44 -13.43 -12.98
C SER A 159 22.07 -12.78 -11.63
N GLN A 160 21.10 -13.35 -10.91
CA GLN A 160 20.62 -12.81 -9.64
C GLN A 160 21.07 -13.65 -8.45
N LYS A 161 21.40 -12.95 -7.36
CA LYS A 161 21.57 -13.57 -6.04
C LYS A 161 20.20 -13.90 -5.44
N GLU A 162 20.16 -14.79 -4.47
CA GLU A 162 18.95 -15.24 -3.79
C GLU A 162 18.05 -14.06 -3.36
N ALA A 163 18.61 -13.09 -2.63
CA ALA A 163 17.85 -11.93 -2.15
C ALA A 163 17.22 -11.11 -3.30
N SER A 164 17.94 -10.92 -4.41
CA SER A 164 17.43 -10.20 -5.58
C SER A 164 16.35 -10.99 -6.30
N PHE A 165 16.51 -12.31 -6.44
CA PHE A 165 15.51 -13.17 -7.06
C PHE A 165 14.23 -13.25 -6.24
N SER A 166 14.35 -13.38 -4.91
CA SER A 166 13.23 -13.31 -3.96
C SER A 166 12.42 -12.03 -4.14
N GLN A 167 13.12 -10.88 -4.23
CA GLN A 167 12.46 -9.58 -4.47
C GLN A 167 11.78 -9.52 -5.83
N THR A 168 12.40 -10.07 -6.88
CA THR A 168 11.80 -10.14 -8.23
C THR A 168 10.52 -10.95 -8.20
N LEU A 169 10.54 -12.14 -7.57
CA LEU A 169 9.38 -13.03 -7.48
C LEU A 169 8.24 -12.38 -6.67
N ALA A 170 8.58 -11.76 -5.54
CA ALA A 170 7.60 -11.07 -4.71
C ALA A 170 6.97 -9.86 -5.43
N LYS A 171 7.78 -8.98 -6.02
CA LYS A 171 7.28 -7.84 -6.79
C LYS A 171 6.38 -8.26 -7.95
N PHE A 172 6.80 -9.30 -8.67
CA PHE A 172 5.98 -9.84 -9.76
C PHE A 172 4.66 -10.39 -9.23
N TYR A 173 4.70 -11.15 -8.13
CA TYR A 173 3.50 -11.62 -7.45
C TYR A 173 2.59 -10.46 -7.04
N GLU A 174 3.12 -9.39 -6.49
CA GLU A 174 2.35 -8.23 -6.03
C GLU A 174 1.68 -7.45 -7.17
N SER A 175 2.41 -7.20 -8.26
CA SER A 175 2.00 -6.28 -9.33
C SER A 175 1.26 -6.94 -10.49
N PHE A 176 1.51 -8.23 -10.76
CA PHE A 176 0.95 -8.91 -11.91
C PHE A 176 -0.42 -9.52 -11.59
N GLY A 177 -1.46 -9.05 -12.28
CA GLY A 177 -2.84 -9.55 -12.14
C GLY A 177 -3.20 -10.69 -13.08
N GLY A 178 -2.38 -10.95 -14.11
CA GLY A 178 -2.64 -11.97 -15.13
C GLY A 178 -2.23 -13.39 -14.73
N GLU A 179 -2.46 -14.31 -15.64
CA GLU A 179 -1.98 -15.69 -15.55
C GLU A 179 -0.74 -15.88 -16.43
N LEU A 180 0.36 -16.31 -15.84
CA LEU A 180 1.55 -16.69 -16.57
C LEU A 180 1.53 -18.22 -16.80
N LYS A 181 1.31 -18.62 -18.06
CA LYS A 181 1.19 -20.04 -18.43
C LYS A 181 2.56 -20.67 -18.60
N ASP A 182 2.70 -21.90 -18.11
CA ASP A 182 3.86 -22.72 -18.44
C ASP A 182 3.74 -23.22 -19.89
N SER A 183 4.66 -22.77 -20.73
CA SER A 183 4.70 -23.18 -22.14
C SER A 183 5.40 -24.54 -22.38
N GLY A 184 5.98 -25.14 -21.34
CA GLY A 184 6.78 -26.35 -21.47
C GLY A 184 8.05 -26.17 -22.34
N ALA A 185 8.54 -24.92 -22.47
CA ALA A 185 9.67 -24.62 -23.33
C ALA A 185 10.93 -25.38 -22.90
N SER A 186 11.62 -25.98 -23.85
CA SER A 186 12.93 -26.61 -23.66
C SER A 186 14.04 -25.56 -23.55
N TYR A 187 15.22 -26.01 -23.11
CA TYR A 187 16.41 -25.16 -23.07
C TYR A 187 16.70 -24.60 -24.47
N PRO A 188 16.95 -23.31 -24.65
CA PRO A 188 17.13 -22.69 -25.96
C PRO A 188 18.36 -23.19 -26.67
N ASP A 189 18.22 -23.45 -27.97
CA ASP A 189 19.29 -23.93 -28.84
C ASP A 189 20.04 -22.76 -29.50
N ASP A 190 21.32 -22.59 -29.22
CA ASP A 190 22.14 -21.50 -29.75
C ASP A 190 22.88 -21.88 -31.07
N SER A 191 22.64 -23.08 -31.63
CA SER A 191 23.36 -23.58 -32.78
C SER A 191 23.23 -22.70 -34.02
N LYS A 192 22.04 -22.19 -34.31
CA LYS A 192 21.78 -21.31 -35.46
C LYS A 192 22.52 -19.98 -35.34
N VAL A 193 22.46 -19.36 -34.18
CA VAL A 193 23.14 -18.05 -33.95
C VAL A 193 24.65 -18.24 -33.96
N ARG A 194 25.14 -19.34 -33.42
CA ARG A 194 26.57 -19.69 -33.48
C ARG A 194 27.06 -19.96 -34.93
N ALA A 195 26.24 -20.62 -35.71
CA ALA A 195 26.55 -20.84 -37.12
C ALA A 195 26.62 -19.52 -37.90
N ALA A 196 25.64 -18.63 -37.72
CA ALA A 196 25.62 -17.29 -38.33
C ALA A 196 26.81 -16.44 -37.87
N GLN A 197 27.13 -16.49 -36.56
CA GLN A 197 28.28 -15.81 -35.97
C GLN A 197 29.60 -16.29 -36.56
N LYS A 198 29.74 -17.57 -36.74
CA LYS A 198 30.92 -18.20 -37.36
C LYS A 198 31.05 -17.77 -38.81
N GLU A 199 30.00 -17.84 -39.61
CA GLU A 199 29.95 -17.48 -41.02
C GLU A 199 30.37 -16.03 -41.26
N ILE A 200 29.86 -15.07 -40.52
CA ILE A 200 30.26 -13.66 -40.63
C ILE A 200 31.72 -13.45 -40.20
N ASN A 201 32.19 -14.13 -39.17
CA ASN A 201 33.59 -14.06 -38.73
C ASN A 201 34.54 -14.62 -39.76
N GLU A 202 34.24 -15.76 -40.36
CA GLU A 202 35.02 -16.39 -41.43
C GLU A 202 35.06 -15.49 -42.67
N HIS A 203 33.91 -14.88 -43.07
CA HIS A 203 33.88 -13.93 -44.19
C HIS A 203 34.78 -12.73 -43.95
N ILE A 204 34.71 -12.15 -42.75
CA ILE A 204 35.58 -11.00 -42.37
C ILE A 204 37.06 -11.40 -42.35
N ALA A 205 37.40 -12.60 -41.87
CA ALA A 205 38.77 -13.05 -41.76
C ALA A 205 39.44 -13.27 -43.15
N LEU A 206 38.64 -13.68 -44.15
CA LEU A 206 39.07 -13.91 -45.53
C LEU A 206 39.32 -12.60 -46.31
N GLN A 207 38.80 -11.47 -45.83
CA GLN A 207 38.93 -10.19 -46.55
C GLN A 207 40.29 -9.55 -46.31
N ASN A 208 41.06 -9.33 -47.39
CA ASN A 208 42.30 -8.60 -47.38
C ASN A 208 41.99 -7.12 -47.01
N GLY A 209 42.50 -6.66 -45.88
CA GLY A 209 42.30 -5.27 -45.41
C GLY A 209 41.35 -5.15 -44.18
N ALA A 210 40.88 -6.25 -43.65
CA ALA A 210 40.10 -6.25 -42.41
C ALA A 210 40.91 -5.76 -41.21
N SER A 211 40.44 -4.74 -40.51
CA SER A 211 41.08 -4.23 -39.30
C SER A 211 40.91 -5.20 -38.13
N ASP A 212 41.83 -5.15 -37.14
CA ASP A 212 41.67 -5.95 -35.91
C ASP A 212 40.38 -5.72 -35.18
N THR A 213 39.88 -4.47 -35.24
CA THR A 213 38.57 -4.12 -34.71
C THR A 213 37.44 -4.86 -35.44
N ALA A 214 37.46 -4.87 -36.78
CA ALA A 214 36.48 -5.59 -37.59
C ALA A 214 36.47 -7.10 -37.24
N LYS A 215 37.65 -7.71 -37.13
CA LYS A 215 37.80 -9.16 -36.78
C LYS A 215 37.29 -9.49 -35.37
N LYS A 216 37.43 -8.51 -34.43
CA LYS A 216 36.97 -8.72 -33.05
C LYS A 216 35.49 -8.40 -32.84
N THR A 217 34.79 -7.71 -33.74
CA THR A 217 33.44 -7.21 -33.54
C THR A 217 32.43 -8.30 -33.23
N PHE A 218 32.53 -9.45 -33.90
CA PHE A 218 31.61 -10.59 -33.72
C PHE A 218 32.26 -11.79 -33.07
N SER A 219 33.48 -11.69 -32.49
CA SER A 219 34.24 -12.82 -31.93
C SER A 219 33.87 -13.17 -30.49
N GLU A 220 32.98 -12.40 -29.85
CA GLU A 220 32.56 -12.59 -28.46
C GLU A 220 31.87 -13.96 -28.29
N GLN A 221 32.36 -14.75 -27.32
CA GLN A 221 31.85 -16.11 -27.06
C GLN A 221 30.53 -16.06 -26.25
N ASN A 222 30.36 -15.07 -25.40
CA ASN A 222 29.10 -14.88 -24.67
C ASN A 222 28.10 -14.17 -25.57
N LEU A 223 27.05 -14.84 -26.00
CA LEU A 223 26.04 -14.26 -26.89
C LEU A 223 25.34 -13.03 -26.30
N PHE A 224 25.09 -13.02 -24.98
CA PHE A 224 24.46 -11.85 -24.34
C PHE A 224 25.40 -10.63 -24.31
N GLU A 225 26.71 -10.83 -24.20
CA GLU A 225 27.70 -9.74 -24.34
C GLU A 225 27.85 -9.32 -25.80
N LEU A 226 27.80 -10.27 -26.73
CA LEU A 226 27.80 -9.97 -28.16
C LEU A 226 26.63 -9.06 -28.54
N PHE A 227 25.44 -9.34 -28.07
CA PHE A 227 24.22 -8.59 -28.40
C PHE A 227 24.20 -7.16 -27.87
N LYS A 228 25.00 -6.85 -26.84
CA LYS A 228 25.20 -5.48 -26.33
C LYS A 228 26.11 -4.64 -27.23
N ASN A 229 26.78 -5.24 -28.21
CA ASN A 229 27.69 -4.50 -29.08
C ASN A 229 26.89 -3.50 -29.93
N LYS A 230 27.29 -2.23 -29.91
CA LYS A 230 26.67 -1.13 -30.68
C LYS A 230 26.60 -1.38 -32.19
N VAL A 231 27.31 -2.36 -32.71
CA VAL A 231 27.19 -2.74 -34.14
C VAL A 231 25.77 -3.17 -34.48
N PHE A 232 25.07 -3.83 -33.56
CA PHE A 232 23.68 -4.29 -33.76
C PHE A 232 22.66 -3.15 -33.86
N GLU A 233 22.98 -1.92 -33.42
CA GLU A 233 22.15 -0.72 -33.61
C GLU A 233 22.12 -0.28 -35.10
N ARG A 234 23.09 -0.72 -35.89
CA ARG A 234 23.26 -0.28 -37.28
C ARG A 234 22.37 -1.10 -38.25
N LYS A 235 21.88 -0.42 -39.27
CA LYS A 235 21.15 -1.08 -40.35
C LYS A 235 22.06 -1.76 -41.35
N SER A 236 23.31 -1.28 -41.53
CA SER A 236 24.30 -1.76 -42.48
C SER A 236 25.70 -1.65 -41.87
N LEU A 237 26.59 -2.56 -42.29
CA LEU A 237 28.00 -2.53 -41.93
C LEU A 237 28.84 -1.57 -42.81
N ASN A 238 28.21 -0.78 -43.69
CA ASN A 238 28.89 0.20 -44.50
C ASN A 238 29.30 1.45 -43.68
N TYR A 239 30.29 1.26 -42.79
CA TYR A 239 30.84 2.37 -42.01
C TYR A 239 32.36 2.17 -41.73
N ARG A 240 33.01 3.20 -41.17
CA ARG A 240 34.46 3.29 -41.01
C ARG A 240 35.17 1.98 -40.65
N THR A 241 34.64 1.16 -39.76
CA THR A 241 35.28 -0.10 -39.31
C THR A 241 35.33 -1.12 -40.41
N PHE A 242 34.30 -1.22 -41.24
CA PHE A 242 34.14 -2.23 -42.30
C PHE A 242 34.27 -1.64 -43.72
N SER A 243 34.42 -0.33 -43.89
CA SER A 243 34.39 0.34 -45.21
C SER A 243 35.39 -0.25 -46.23
N LYS A 244 36.54 -0.78 -45.76
CA LYS A 244 37.53 -1.38 -46.64
C LYS A 244 37.23 -2.80 -47.13
N ILE A 245 36.28 -3.47 -46.40
CA ILE A 245 35.91 -4.85 -46.68
C ILE A 245 34.42 -5.01 -46.92
N TYR A 246 33.75 -3.85 -47.05
CA TYR A 246 32.28 -3.87 -47.22
C TYR A 246 31.88 -4.46 -48.56
N THR A 247 30.91 -5.37 -48.49
CA THR A 247 30.22 -6.02 -49.62
C THR A 247 28.74 -6.15 -49.25
N SER A 248 27.87 -6.32 -50.24
CA SER A 248 26.46 -6.63 -50.03
C SER A 248 26.26 -7.92 -49.27
N GLU A 249 27.13 -8.93 -49.58
CA GLU A 249 27.17 -10.22 -48.89
C GLU A 249 27.44 -10.09 -47.39
N LEU A 250 28.32 -9.15 -47.00
CA LEU A 250 28.61 -8.89 -45.56
C LEU A 250 27.36 -8.37 -44.85
N ASP A 251 26.56 -7.52 -45.51
CA ASP A 251 25.29 -7.03 -44.94
C ASP A 251 24.24 -8.15 -44.88
N GLU A 252 24.20 -9.04 -45.89
CA GLU A 252 23.31 -10.21 -45.87
C GLU A 252 23.65 -11.16 -44.69
N LEU A 253 24.94 -11.42 -44.45
CA LEU A 253 25.40 -12.19 -43.30
C LEU A 253 25.06 -11.51 -41.97
N PHE A 254 25.15 -10.21 -41.94
CA PHE A 254 24.78 -9.42 -40.74
C PHE A 254 23.27 -9.46 -40.46
N VAL A 255 22.44 -9.39 -41.49
CA VAL A 255 20.98 -9.57 -41.39
C VAL A 255 20.66 -10.95 -40.86
N LYS A 256 21.28 -12.01 -41.48
CA LYS A 256 21.13 -13.40 -41.06
C LYS A 256 21.50 -13.61 -39.58
N LEU A 257 22.59 -12.97 -39.12
CA LEU A 257 22.98 -13.01 -37.70
C LEU A 257 21.94 -12.34 -36.79
N LYS A 258 21.37 -11.20 -37.19
CA LYS A 258 20.32 -10.52 -36.43
C LYS A 258 19.04 -11.34 -36.32
N GLU A 259 18.64 -12.00 -37.42
CA GLU A 259 17.47 -12.87 -37.42
C GLU A 259 17.66 -14.08 -36.52
N ALA A 260 18.83 -14.74 -36.64
CA ALA A 260 19.17 -15.86 -35.77
C ALA A 260 19.26 -15.45 -34.29
N ALA A 261 19.81 -14.25 -34.00
CA ALA A 261 19.83 -13.68 -32.65
C ALA A 261 18.41 -13.43 -32.11
N LYS A 262 17.52 -12.90 -32.93
CA LYS A 262 16.12 -12.69 -32.57
C LYS A 262 15.42 -14.01 -32.25
N GLU A 263 15.52 -15.02 -33.10
CA GLU A 263 14.94 -16.36 -32.86
C GLU A 263 15.43 -16.95 -31.53
N TYR A 264 16.74 -16.94 -31.31
CA TYR A 264 17.34 -17.43 -30.08
C TYR A 264 16.84 -16.72 -28.83
N ILE A 265 16.78 -15.38 -28.86
CA ILE A 265 16.30 -14.60 -27.72
C ILE A 265 14.82 -14.84 -27.43
N LEU A 266 13.98 -15.03 -28.44
CA LEU A 266 12.58 -15.41 -28.25
C LEU A 266 12.45 -16.80 -27.61
N GLU A 267 13.35 -17.76 -27.93
CA GLU A 267 13.39 -19.04 -27.24
C GLU A 267 13.86 -18.88 -25.78
N VAL A 268 14.88 -18.07 -25.54
CA VAL A 268 15.35 -17.74 -24.19
C VAL A 268 14.24 -17.10 -23.37
N GLU A 269 13.48 -16.17 -23.94
CA GLU A 269 12.33 -15.54 -23.26
C GLU A 269 11.27 -16.59 -22.89
N ARG A 270 10.86 -17.42 -23.85
CA ARG A 270 9.87 -18.50 -23.61
C ARG A 270 10.33 -19.44 -22.49
N TYR A 271 11.60 -19.83 -22.52
CA TYR A 271 12.19 -20.69 -21.50
C TYR A 271 12.20 -20.02 -20.12
N ARG A 272 12.65 -18.74 -20.04
CA ARG A 272 12.64 -17.95 -18.79
C ARG A 272 11.23 -17.78 -18.23
N LEU A 273 10.25 -17.45 -19.07
CA LEU A 273 8.86 -17.27 -18.64
C LEU A 273 8.24 -18.59 -18.19
N SER A 274 8.52 -19.71 -18.88
CA SER A 274 8.07 -21.04 -18.50
C SER A 274 8.62 -21.45 -17.12
N GLY A 275 9.94 -21.36 -16.91
CA GLY A 275 10.57 -21.68 -15.63
C GLY A 275 10.07 -20.75 -14.51
N PHE A 276 9.97 -19.44 -14.80
CA PHE A 276 9.44 -18.47 -13.83
C PHE A 276 7.97 -18.74 -13.47
N SER A 277 7.14 -19.16 -14.43
CA SER A 277 5.74 -19.54 -14.19
C SER A 277 5.63 -20.70 -13.19
N LYS A 278 6.44 -21.74 -13.34
CA LYS A 278 6.48 -22.88 -12.40
C LYS A 278 6.81 -22.41 -10.98
N LEU A 279 7.87 -21.61 -10.84
CA LEU A 279 8.30 -21.08 -9.55
C LEU A 279 7.26 -20.14 -8.94
N LEU A 280 6.63 -19.28 -9.76
CA LEU A 280 5.57 -18.37 -9.32
C LEU A 280 4.35 -19.12 -8.77
N ASN A 281 3.95 -20.22 -9.42
CA ASN A 281 2.81 -21.02 -8.96
C ASN A 281 3.10 -21.67 -7.60
N VAL A 282 4.32 -22.19 -7.39
CA VAL A 282 4.73 -22.73 -6.08
C VAL A 282 4.83 -21.62 -5.05
N TYR A 283 5.31 -20.42 -5.42
CA TYR A 283 5.35 -19.28 -4.53
C TYR A 283 3.94 -18.83 -4.11
N LYS A 284 2.99 -18.75 -5.06
CA LYS A 284 1.58 -18.43 -4.78
C LYS A 284 0.97 -19.42 -3.78
N TYR A 285 1.20 -20.72 -4.00
CA TYR A 285 0.73 -21.77 -3.10
C TYR A 285 1.36 -21.64 -1.70
N SER A 286 2.70 -21.53 -1.65
CA SER A 286 3.43 -21.40 -0.38
C SER A 286 3.03 -20.17 0.42
N ASN A 287 2.78 -19.05 -0.27
CA ASN A 287 2.31 -17.82 0.36
C ASN A 287 0.90 -17.97 0.94
N LEU A 288 -0.01 -18.61 0.20
CA LEU A 288 -1.37 -18.87 0.70
C LEU A 288 -1.35 -19.79 1.93
N GLU A 289 -0.56 -20.85 1.92
CA GLU A 289 -0.41 -21.74 3.08
C GLU A 289 0.23 -21.03 4.28
N LEU A 290 1.25 -20.20 4.03
CA LEU A 290 1.82 -19.35 5.08
C LEU A 290 0.76 -18.43 5.69
N ASN A 291 -0.01 -17.74 4.85
CA ASN A 291 -1.04 -16.81 5.29
C ASN A 291 -2.07 -17.50 6.20
N LYS A 292 -2.43 -18.76 5.88
CA LYS A 292 -3.31 -19.57 6.75
C LYS A 292 -2.63 -19.95 8.06
N GLU A 293 -1.35 -20.35 8.01
CA GLU A 293 -0.59 -20.77 9.20
C GLU A 293 -0.42 -19.65 10.23
N ILE A 294 -0.10 -18.44 9.76
CA ILE A 294 0.18 -17.30 10.65
C ILE A 294 -1.03 -16.39 10.88
N ASN A 295 -2.13 -16.64 10.19
CA ASN A 295 -3.33 -15.80 10.15
C ASN A 295 -3.00 -14.32 9.88
N ALA A 296 -2.19 -14.07 8.86
CA ALA A 296 -1.78 -12.74 8.45
C ALA A 296 -1.74 -12.62 6.92
N LEU A 297 -2.08 -11.46 6.40
CA LEU A 297 -2.10 -11.16 4.97
C LEU A 297 -1.34 -9.87 4.69
N SER A 298 -0.67 -9.80 3.55
CA SER A 298 -0.21 -8.52 2.99
C SER A 298 -1.36 -7.83 2.24
N PHE A 299 -1.19 -6.54 1.94
CA PHE A 299 -2.16 -5.81 1.09
C PHE A 299 -2.29 -6.44 -0.31
N ALA A 300 -1.20 -6.95 -0.87
CA ALA A 300 -1.23 -7.63 -2.16
C ALA A 300 -2.04 -8.94 -2.10
N ASP A 301 -1.91 -9.71 -1.01
CA ASP A 301 -2.71 -10.92 -0.81
C ASP A 301 -4.19 -10.61 -0.72
N ILE A 302 -4.57 -9.55 0.03
CA ILE A 302 -5.96 -9.10 0.13
C ILE A 302 -6.51 -8.77 -1.26
N ASN A 303 -5.79 -7.96 -2.05
CA ASN A 303 -6.22 -7.58 -3.39
C ASN A 303 -6.42 -8.80 -4.29
N LYS A 304 -5.49 -9.76 -4.28
CA LYS A 304 -5.58 -10.98 -5.10
C LYS A 304 -6.70 -11.91 -4.67
N LEU A 305 -6.92 -12.05 -3.37
CA LEU A 305 -8.00 -12.90 -2.86
C LEU A 305 -9.38 -12.27 -3.17
N VAL A 306 -9.49 -10.95 -3.05
CA VAL A 306 -10.73 -10.24 -3.42
C VAL A 306 -10.95 -10.26 -4.93
N PHE A 307 -9.90 -10.10 -5.73
CA PHE A 307 -9.96 -10.26 -7.18
C PHE A 307 -10.51 -11.64 -7.57
N LYS A 308 -9.96 -12.70 -6.98
CA LYS A 308 -10.45 -14.06 -7.21
C LYS A 308 -11.92 -14.24 -6.81
N LEU A 309 -12.34 -13.60 -5.73
CA LEU A 309 -13.74 -13.68 -5.28
C LEU A 309 -14.69 -12.93 -6.20
N LEU A 310 -14.33 -11.71 -6.63
CA LEU A 310 -15.26 -10.80 -7.31
C LEU A 310 -15.14 -10.82 -8.84
N VAL A 311 -14.00 -11.18 -9.39
CA VAL A 311 -13.78 -11.20 -10.85
C VAL A 311 -13.92 -12.60 -11.42
N GLU A 312 -13.34 -13.61 -10.74
CA GLU A 312 -13.37 -14.98 -11.24
C GLU A 312 -14.65 -15.75 -10.82
N ASN A 313 -15.19 -15.49 -9.62
CA ASN A 313 -16.30 -16.24 -9.01
C ASN A 313 -17.44 -15.33 -8.56
N PHE A 314 -17.71 -14.26 -9.27
CA PHE A 314 -18.67 -13.24 -8.84
C PHE A 314 -20.12 -13.74 -8.85
N ASP A 315 -20.69 -13.82 -7.64
CA ASP A 315 -22.13 -13.85 -7.42
C ASP A 315 -22.52 -12.58 -6.64
N LYS A 316 -23.17 -11.66 -7.34
CA LYS A 316 -23.52 -10.34 -6.79
C LYS A 316 -24.52 -10.42 -5.64
N ASP A 317 -25.45 -11.34 -5.70
CA ASP A 317 -26.48 -11.49 -4.65
C ASP A 317 -25.85 -11.98 -3.36
N VAL A 318 -24.88 -12.89 -3.45
CA VAL A 318 -24.07 -13.35 -2.31
C VAL A 318 -23.20 -12.22 -1.77
N LEU A 319 -22.60 -11.39 -2.66
CA LEU A 319 -21.80 -10.24 -2.23
C LEU A 319 -22.64 -9.26 -1.41
N TYR A 320 -23.79 -8.83 -1.94
CA TYR A 320 -24.66 -7.85 -1.26
C TYR A 320 -25.28 -8.40 0.01
N PHE A 321 -25.68 -9.67 0.01
CA PHE A 321 -26.12 -10.36 1.22
C PHE A 321 -25.05 -10.35 2.32
N ARG A 322 -23.80 -10.64 1.96
CA ARG A 322 -22.66 -10.63 2.88
C ARG A 322 -22.22 -9.24 3.33
N LEU A 323 -22.41 -8.22 2.47
CA LEU A 323 -22.08 -6.83 2.82
C LEU A 323 -23.15 -6.16 3.69
N ASP A 324 -24.26 -6.84 4.01
CA ASP A 324 -25.43 -6.31 4.74
C ASP A 324 -26.00 -5.03 4.08
N GLY A 325 -26.03 -5.01 2.76
CA GLY A 325 -26.59 -3.88 2.01
C GLY A 325 -26.08 -3.75 0.59
N ARG A 326 -26.84 -3.05 -0.22
CA ARG A 326 -26.48 -2.70 -1.59
C ARG A 326 -25.53 -1.52 -1.60
N ILE A 327 -24.75 -1.42 -2.67
CA ILE A 327 -23.91 -0.24 -2.97
C ILE A 327 -24.60 0.49 -4.11
N ASN A 328 -25.37 1.52 -3.79
CA ASN A 328 -26.09 2.30 -4.81
C ASN A 328 -25.30 3.54 -5.24
N HIS A 329 -24.47 4.07 -4.36
CA HIS A 329 -23.70 5.28 -4.65
C HIS A 329 -22.23 5.05 -4.34
N LEU A 330 -21.38 5.21 -5.37
CA LEU A 330 -19.93 5.04 -5.25
C LEU A 330 -19.23 6.35 -5.61
N LEU A 331 -18.40 6.84 -4.70
CA LEU A 331 -17.56 8.01 -4.87
C LEU A 331 -16.09 7.61 -4.76
N ILE A 332 -15.23 8.06 -5.68
CA ILE A 332 -13.80 7.72 -5.66
C ILE A 332 -12.95 8.99 -5.77
N ASP A 333 -12.06 9.18 -4.80
CA ASP A 333 -11.05 10.26 -4.82
C ASP A 333 -9.71 9.74 -5.36
N GLU A 334 -8.91 10.65 -5.95
CA GLU A 334 -7.58 10.36 -6.49
C GLU A 334 -7.55 9.14 -7.45
N PHE A 335 -8.57 9.02 -8.31
CA PHE A 335 -8.76 7.85 -9.18
C PHE A 335 -7.55 7.52 -10.06
N GLN A 336 -6.72 8.52 -10.44
CA GLN A 336 -5.50 8.35 -11.23
C GLN A 336 -4.40 7.50 -10.55
N ASP A 337 -4.54 7.22 -9.26
CA ASP A 337 -3.61 6.37 -8.52
C ASP A 337 -4.06 4.90 -8.43
N THR A 338 -5.26 4.61 -8.92
CA THR A 338 -5.82 3.25 -8.92
C THR A 338 -4.95 2.33 -9.76
N ASN A 339 -4.62 1.17 -9.22
CA ASN A 339 -3.93 0.13 -9.96
C ASN A 339 -4.92 -0.78 -10.72
N VAL A 340 -4.39 -1.55 -11.68
CA VAL A 340 -5.21 -2.41 -12.53
C VAL A 340 -6.05 -3.42 -11.72
N ILE A 341 -5.44 -4.06 -10.72
CA ILE A 341 -6.15 -5.06 -9.90
C ILE A 341 -7.29 -4.40 -9.11
N GLN A 342 -7.04 -3.22 -8.52
CA GLN A 342 -8.07 -2.45 -7.82
C GLN A 342 -9.19 -2.03 -8.77
N TYR A 343 -8.84 -1.58 -9.98
CA TYR A 343 -9.80 -1.23 -11.02
C TYR A 343 -10.67 -2.42 -11.39
N GLU A 344 -10.09 -3.57 -11.68
CA GLU A 344 -10.82 -4.78 -12.06
C GLU A 344 -11.73 -5.30 -10.93
N ILE A 345 -11.32 -5.13 -9.66
CA ILE A 345 -12.16 -5.49 -8.50
C ILE A 345 -13.41 -4.58 -8.39
N ILE A 346 -13.26 -3.27 -8.64
CA ILE A 346 -14.39 -2.34 -8.50
C ILE A 346 -15.25 -2.26 -9.77
N LEU A 347 -14.73 -2.65 -10.93
CA LEU A 347 -15.42 -2.57 -12.22
C LEU A 347 -16.78 -3.28 -12.23
N PRO A 348 -16.95 -4.50 -11.68
CA PRO A 348 -18.26 -5.14 -11.57
C PRO A 348 -19.28 -4.31 -10.77
N ILE A 349 -18.83 -3.67 -9.69
CA ILE A 349 -19.68 -2.80 -8.86
C ILE A 349 -20.10 -1.54 -9.65
N ILE A 350 -19.15 -0.91 -10.34
CA ILE A 350 -19.42 0.24 -11.20
C ILE A 350 -20.40 -0.16 -12.31
N THR A 351 -20.16 -1.27 -12.98
CA THR A 351 -21.01 -1.80 -14.04
C THR A 351 -22.44 -1.99 -13.56
N GLU A 352 -22.64 -2.52 -12.36
CA GLU A 352 -23.98 -2.71 -11.80
C GLU A 352 -24.65 -1.37 -11.47
N ILE A 353 -23.94 -0.43 -10.87
CA ILE A 353 -24.49 0.90 -10.55
C ILE A 353 -24.92 1.61 -11.83
N VAL A 354 -24.08 1.57 -12.88
CA VAL A 354 -24.35 2.26 -14.13
C VAL A 354 -25.42 1.56 -14.96
N SER A 355 -25.43 0.22 -15.00
CA SER A 355 -26.42 -0.56 -15.78
C SER A 355 -27.75 -0.74 -15.05
N GLY A 356 -27.77 -0.70 -13.72
CA GLY A 356 -28.99 -0.82 -12.90
C GLY A 356 -29.91 0.41 -12.93
N TYR A 357 -29.43 1.52 -13.46
CA TYR A 357 -30.17 2.80 -13.54
C TYR A 357 -31.53 2.70 -14.23
N GLY A 358 -31.65 1.80 -15.23
CA GLY A 358 -32.91 1.62 -15.98
C GLY A 358 -34.01 0.86 -15.23
N GLN A 359 -33.71 0.12 -14.17
CA GLN A 359 -34.70 -0.70 -13.44
C GLN A 359 -35.22 -0.07 -12.15
N ASN A 360 -34.40 0.70 -11.41
CA ASN A 360 -34.77 1.29 -10.12
C ASN A 360 -34.45 2.80 -9.98
N GLY A 361 -33.74 3.42 -10.89
CA GLY A 361 -33.46 4.88 -10.94
C GLY A 361 -32.65 5.47 -9.79
N LEU A 362 -31.91 4.67 -9.03
CA LEU A 362 -31.35 5.05 -7.72
C LEU A 362 -29.81 5.08 -7.66
N GLY A 363 -29.10 4.61 -8.68
CA GLY A 363 -27.64 4.53 -8.64
C GLY A 363 -26.92 5.82 -9.00
N SER A 364 -25.74 6.11 -8.37
CA SER A 364 -24.86 7.16 -8.84
C SER A 364 -23.39 6.77 -8.71
N PHE A 365 -22.61 7.21 -9.69
CA PHE A 365 -21.17 7.00 -9.68
C PHE A 365 -20.43 8.33 -9.92
N PHE A 366 -19.49 8.61 -9.04
CA PHE A 366 -18.70 9.84 -9.06
C PHE A 366 -17.24 9.54 -8.83
N TYR A 367 -16.37 9.98 -9.72
CA TYR A 367 -14.94 9.92 -9.46
C TYR A 367 -14.23 11.21 -9.82
N VAL A 368 -13.17 11.49 -9.11
CA VAL A 368 -12.36 12.69 -9.29
C VAL A 368 -10.87 12.35 -9.27
N GLY A 369 -10.11 13.01 -10.12
CA GLY A 369 -8.67 12.79 -10.19
C GLY A 369 -7.93 13.87 -10.97
N ASP A 370 -6.61 13.85 -10.84
CA ASP A 370 -5.68 14.69 -11.58
C ASP A 370 -4.56 13.82 -12.20
N THR A 371 -4.66 13.54 -13.48
CA THR A 371 -3.69 12.71 -14.20
C THR A 371 -2.27 13.29 -14.16
N LYS A 372 -2.13 14.62 -14.00
CA LYS A 372 -0.85 15.32 -13.80
C LYS A 372 -0.22 15.07 -12.42
N GLN A 373 -1.01 14.58 -11.45
CA GLN A 373 -0.52 14.18 -10.13
C GLN A 373 -0.35 12.65 -9.96
N SER A 374 -0.43 11.87 -11.04
CA SER A 374 -0.14 10.43 -11.00
C SER A 374 1.37 10.19 -10.85
N ILE A 375 1.78 9.76 -9.66
CA ILE A 375 3.19 9.50 -9.30
C ILE A 375 3.39 8.16 -8.57
N TYR A 376 2.41 7.25 -8.67
CA TYR A 376 2.44 5.92 -8.02
C TYR A 376 2.53 4.76 -9.01
N LYS A 377 3.14 4.99 -10.20
CA LYS A 377 3.41 3.92 -11.18
C LYS A 377 4.19 2.75 -10.54
N PHE A 378 5.16 3.06 -9.67
CA PHE A 378 5.93 2.04 -8.93
C PHE A 378 5.10 1.16 -8.00
N ARG A 379 3.83 1.54 -7.70
CA ARG A 379 2.81 0.76 -6.99
C ARG A 379 1.75 0.19 -7.92
N GLY A 380 1.97 0.27 -9.24
CA GLY A 380 1.02 -0.19 -10.25
C GLY A 380 -0.10 0.80 -10.60
N GLY A 381 -0.06 2.03 -10.07
CA GLY A 381 -1.01 3.08 -10.44
C GLY A 381 -0.95 3.38 -11.93
N LYS A 382 -2.11 3.48 -12.58
CA LYS A 382 -2.24 3.66 -14.03
C LYS A 382 -3.25 4.76 -14.35
N LYS A 383 -2.72 5.94 -14.74
CA LYS A 383 -3.54 7.14 -15.01
C LYS A 383 -4.51 6.97 -16.20
N GLU A 384 -4.15 6.11 -17.15
CA GLU A 384 -4.95 5.83 -18.36
C GLU A 384 -6.31 5.20 -18.00
N LEU A 385 -6.43 4.57 -16.84
CA LEU A 385 -7.70 4.03 -16.34
C LEU A 385 -8.75 5.11 -16.09
N PHE A 386 -8.33 6.36 -15.85
CA PHE A 386 -9.24 7.48 -15.65
C PHE A 386 -10.05 7.77 -16.92
N ASP A 387 -9.38 7.88 -18.06
CA ASP A 387 -10.02 8.15 -19.34
C ASP A 387 -10.73 6.89 -19.88
N LYS A 388 -10.09 5.72 -19.76
CA LYS A 388 -10.67 4.43 -20.15
C LYS A 388 -12.05 4.20 -19.53
N LEU A 389 -12.24 4.53 -18.26
CA LEU A 389 -13.53 4.35 -17.60
C LEU A 389 -14.62 5.25 -18.21
N GLY A 390 -14.27 6.50 -18.59
CA GLY A 390 -15.17 7.38 -19.31
C GLY A 390 -15.51 6.89 -20.72
N ASP A 391 -14.54 6.27 -21.41
CA ASP A 391 -14.74 5.70 -22.74
C ASP A 391 -15.59 4.41 -22.69
N ASP A 392 -15.37 3.55 -21.68
CA ASP A 392 -16.12 2.30 -21.49
C ASP A 392 -17.61 2.54 -21.12
N PHE A 393 -17.93 3.67 -20.46
CA PHE A 393 -19.27 4.01 -19.99
C PHE A 393 -19.71 5.39 -20.52
N SER A 394 -20.33 5.44 -21.67
CA SER A 394 -20.79 6.68 -22.32
C SER A 394 -21.82 7.49 -21.50
N GLN A 395 -22.39 6.91 -20.44
CA GLN A 395 -23.31 7.58 -19.52
C GLN A 395 -22.58 8.51 -18.54
N ILE A 396 -21.24 8.40 -18.42
CA ILE A 396 -20.45 9.22 -17.51
C ILE A 396 -20.09 10.55 -18.17
N ASP A 397 -20.62 11.63 -17.62
CA ASP A 397 -20.21 12.98 -18.04
C ASP A 397 -18.82 13.30 -17.48
N ILE A 398 -17.97 13.90 -18.31
CA ILE A 398 -16.63 14.35 -17.89
C ILE A 398 -16.62 15.88 -17.85
N GLU A 399 -16.27 16.44 -16.69
CA GLU A 399 -16.16 17.89 -16.48
C GLU A 399 -14.78 18.27 -15.97
N ASN A 400 -14.30 19.48 -16.32
CA ASN A 400 -13.02 20.02 -15.86
C ASN A 400 -13.21 20.98 -14.68
N LEU A 401 -12.24 20.98 -13.74
CA LEU A 401 -12.16 21.95 -12.64
C LEU A 401 -10.97 22.90 -12.90
N PRO A 402 -11.16 24.04 -13.57
CA PRO A 402 -10.07 24.91 -13.99
C PRO A 402 -9.50 25.79 -12.88
N SER A 403 -10.29 26.10 -11.85
CA SER A 403 -9.92 27.10 -10.84
C SER A 403 -9.00 26.57 -9.76
N ASN A 404 -7.94 27.32 -9.42
CA ASN A 404 -7.03 27.01 -8.32
C ASN A 404 -7.31 27.91 -7.08
N TYR A 405 -7.76 27.28 -5.99
CA TYR A 405 -8.09 27.96 -4.72
C TYR A 405 -6.96 27.84 -3.68
N ARG A 406 -5.87 27.17 -4.02
CA ARG A 406 -4.77 26.86 -3.09
C ARG A 406 -3.70 27.94 -3.09
N SER A 407 -3.15 28.24 -4.24
CA SER A 407 -1.91 29.02 -4.40
C SER A 407 -2.18 30.46 -4.76
N LEU A 408 -1.27 31.34 -4.36
CA LEU A 408 -1.29 32.72 -4.77
C LEU A 408 -1.09 32.86 -6.29
N LYS A 409 -1.58 33.95 -6.86
CA LYS A 409 -1.72 34.16 -8.32
C LYS A 409 -0.39 34.01 -9.06
N ALA A 410 0.72 34.58 -8.52
CA ALA A 410 2.04 34.42 -9.15
C ALA A 410 2.48 32.95 -9.28
N LEU A 411 2.22 32.12 -8.26
CA LEU A 411 2.59 30.72 -8.28
C LEU A 411 1.80 29.94 -9.34
N VAL A 412 0.50 30.26 -9.48
CA VAL A 412 -0.36 29.63 -10.50
C VAL A 412 0.10 30.00 -11.91
N LYS A 413 0.38 31.30 -12.17
CA LYS A 413 0.89 31.76 -13.46
C LYS A 413 2.23 31.10 -13.80
N PHE A 414 3.15 31.06 -12.84
CA PHE A 414 4.45 30.40 -13.02
C PHE A 414 4.29 28.90 -13.36
N ASN A 415 3.47 28.19 -12.60
CA ASN A 415 3.24 26.78 -12.86
C ASN A 415 2.60 26.56 -14.23
N ASN A 416 1.62 27.37 -14.61
CA ASN A 416 1.01 27.30 -15.94
C ASN A 416 2.06 27.45 -17.04
N ALA A 417 2.86 28.51 -17.01
CA ALA A 417 3.86 28.77 -18.03
C ALA A 417 4.92 27.67 -18.15
N VAL A 418 5.43 27.19 -17.01
CA VAL A 418 6.44 26.12 -16.98
C VAL A 418 5.87 24.80 -17.50
N PHE A 419 4.68 24.40 -17.05
CA PHE A 419 4.12 23.11 -17.44
C PHE A 419 3.48 23.14 -18.84
N GLU A 420 2.96 24.26 -19.31
CA GLU A 420 2.52 24.42 -20.69
C GLU A 420 3.66 24.21 -21.67
N GLU A 421 4.84 24.82 -21.42
CA GLU A 421 6.04 24.63 -22.21
C GLU A 421 6.49 23.16 -22.21
N ILE A 422 6.54 22.51 -21.01
CA ILE A 422 6.93 21.11 -20.88
C ILE A 422 5.97 20.19 -21.66
N TYR A 423 4.68 20.31 -21.41
CA TYR A 423 3.67 19.44 -22.03
C TYR A 423 3.65 19.59 -23.54
N HIS A 424 3.73 20.85 -24.04
CA HIS A 424 3.81 21.12 -25.47
C HIS A 424 5.04 20.46 -26.12
N ARG A 425 6.19 20.49 -25.45
CA ARG A 425 7.44 19.87 -25.91
C ARG A 425 7.34 18.37 -26.09
N TYR A 426 6.49 17.70 -25.29
CA TYR A 426 6.21 16.26 -25.39
C TYR A 426 4.95 15.92 -26.20
N GLY A 427 4.37 16.90 -26.92
CA GLY A 427 3.14 16.67 -27.68
C GLY A 427 1.93 16.36 -26.84
N LEU A 428 1.96 16.71 -25.54
CA LEU A 428 0.85 16.50 -24.61
C LEU A 428 0.01 17.76 -24.47
N SER A 429 -1.28 17.62 -24.23
CA SER A 429 -2.16 18.75 -23.90
C SER A 429 -1.99 19.17 -22.45
N PHE A 430 -1.94 20.46 -22.19
CA PHE A 430 -1.96 21.04 -20.86
C PHE A 430 -3.14 22.00 -20.75
N GLU A 431 -3.91 21.86 -19.67
CA GLU A 431 -5.01 22.78 -19.34
C GLU A 431 -4.50 23.73 -18.23
N PRO A 432 -4.32 25.02 -18.51
CA PRO A 432 -3.88 26.00 -17.55
C PRO A 432 -4.96 26.21 -16.46
N GLN A 433 -4.50 26.52 -15.26
CA GLN A 433 -5.37 26.80 -14.13
C GLN A 433 -5.69 28.30 -14.02
N GLU A 434 -6.92 28.61 -13.63
CA GLU A 434 -7.34 29.98 -13.30
C GLU A 434 -7.08 30.26 -11.82
N PRO A 435 -6.32 31.34 -11.47
CA PRO A 435 -6.13 31.71 -10.06
C PRO A 435 -7.45 32.21 -9.47
N ALA A 436 -7.99 31.47 -8.49
CA ALA A 436 -9.26 31.78 -7.85
C ALA A 436 -9.13 32.17 -6.38
N LYS A 437 -7.91 32.10 -5.81
CA LYS A 437 -7.66 32.50 -4.43
C LYS A 437 -7.81 34.00 -4.27
N LYS A 438 -8.82 34.41 -3.52
CA LYS A 438 -9.10 35.83 -3.24
C LYS A 438 -8.30 36.28 -2.03
N ASP A 439 -7.15 36.92 -2.28
CA ASP A 439 -6.32 37.50 -1.22
C ASP A 439 -6.69 38.98 -0.97
N LYS A 440 -7.90 39.19 -0.49
CA LYS A 440 -8.44 40.55 -0.18
C LYS A 440 -7.62 41.32 0.86
N GLU A 441 -6.76 40.65 1.62
CA GLU A 441 -5.96 41.26 2.69
C GLU A 441 -4.54 41.61 2.24
N LEU A 442 -4.13 41.23 1.03
CA LEU A 442 -2.77 41.51 0.54
C LEU A 442 -2.76 42.85 -0.22
N SER A 443 -1.98 43.79 0.27
CA SER A 443 -1.73 45.09 -0.38
C SER A 443 -0.25 45.42 -0.26
N TYR A 444 0.59 44.85 -1.11
CA TYR A 444 1.99 45.25 -1.23
C TYR A 444 2.37 45.42 -2.70
N LYS A 445 3.35 46.30 -2.95
CA LYS A 445 3.84 46.47 -4.30
C LYS A 445 4.65 45.23 -4.72
N VAL A 446 4.21 44.58 -5.77
CA VAL A 446 4.91 43.43 -6.35
C VAL A 446 6.24 43.94 -6.94
N SER A 447 7.34 43.26 -6.70
CA SER A 447 8.69 43.62 -7.12
C SER A 447 9.37 42.45 -7.81
N GLY A 448 10.29 42.79 -8.73
CA GLY A 448 11.02 41.81 -9.53
C GLY A 448 10.37 41.52 -10.88
N GLU A 449 11.13 40.92 -11.77
CA GLU A 449 10.68 40.45 -13.09
C GLU A 449 10.66 38.94 -13.09
N CYS A 450 9.60 38.38 -13.69
CA CYS A 450 9.48 36.93 -13.87
C CYS A 450 9.71 36.63 -15.37
N PRO A 451 10.66 35.77 -15.71
CA PRO A 451 10.90 35.40 -17.11
C PRO A 451 9.83 34.53 -17.75
N TYR A 452 8.80 34.10 -16.98
CA TYR A 452 7.78 33.17 -17.38
C TYR A 452 6.40 33.76 -17.58
N PHE A 453 6.15 34.96 -17.05
CA PHE A 453 4.88 35.68 -17.24
C PHE A 453 5.04 37.18 -17.04
N GLU A 454 4.18 37.97 -17.67
CA GLU A 454 4.10 39.42 -17.44
C GLU A 454 3.45 39.69 -16.08
N ALA A 455 4.15 40.45 -15.24
CA ALA A 455 3.73 40.76 -13.89
C ALA A 455 2.66 41.86 -13.84
N ASN A 456 1.59 41.64 -13.10
CA ASN A 456 0.58 42.63 -12.74
C ASN A 456 0.70 43.02 -11.27
N GLU A 457 0.08 44.13 -10.88
CA GLU A 457 0.13 44.65 -9.50
C GLU A 457 -0.46 43.70 -8.45
N ASP A 458 -1.37 42.80 -8.86
CA ASP A 458 -2.06 41.82 -8.02
C ASP A 458 -1.47 40.41 -8.10
N ASP A 459 -0.33 40.22 -8.76
CA ASP A 459 0.34 38.92 -8.83
C ASP A 459 1.14 38.62 -7.55
N TYR A 460 0.40 38.48 -6.45
CA TYR A 460 1.00 38.16 -5.16
C TYR A 460 1.60 36.78 -5.11
N GLY A 461 2.68 36.62 -4.31
CA GLY A 461 3.43 35.40 -4.10
C GLY A 461 4.94 35.67 -4.11
N TYR A 462 5.73 34.67 -3.73
CA TYR A 462 7.18 34.71 -3.81
C TYR A 462 7.69 33.52 -4.63
N LEU A 463 8.47 33.82 -5.64
CA LEU A 463 9.08 32.83 -6.53
C LEU A 463 10.59 33.08 -6.57
N ARG A 464 11.38 32.03 -6.45
CA ARG A 464 12.83 32.10 -6.61
C ARG A 464 13.35 30.83 -7.25
N VAL A 465 14.21 30.99 -8.24
CA VAL A 465 14.98 29.90 -8.84
C VAL A 465 16.46 30.29 -8.70
N LEU A 466 17.25 29.41 -8.14
CA LEU A 466 18.68 29.57 -7.96
C LEU A 466 19.44 28.28 -8.29
N SER A 467 20.73 28.41 -8.61
CA SER A 467 21.62 27.27 -8.83
C SER A 467 22.71 27.26 -7.77
N ASP A 468 23.08 26.07 -7.29
CA ASP A 468 24.18 25.87 -6.37
C ASP A 468 24.85 24.52 -6.61
N GLU A 469 26.13 24.39 -6.29
CA GLU A 469 26.84 23.10 -6.28
C GLU A 469 26.50 22.29 -5.02
N ASP A 470 26.32 22.99 -3.87
CA ASP A 470 25.86 22.42 -2.60
C ASP A 470 24.37 22.70 -2.37
N ILE A 471 23.52 21.82 -2.89
CA ILE A 471 22.06 21.94 -2.77
C ILE A 471 21.60 21.94 -1.31
N ALA A 472 22.26 21.15 -0.44
CA ALA A 472 21.89 21.05 0.96
C ALA A 472 22.20 22.36 1.73
N GLY A 473 23.38 22.92 1.51
CA GLY A 473 23.77 24.23 2.06
C GLY A 473 22.91 25.37 1.54
N ALA A 474 22.60 25.37 0.24
CA ALA A 474 21.68 26.32 -0.37
C ALA A 474 20.26 26.24 0.22
N ALA A 475 19.75 25.04 0.43
CA ALA A 475 18.43 24.85 1.07
C ALA A 475 18.40 25.43 2.48
N VAL A 476 19.45 25.20 3.27
CA VAL A 476 19.56 25.76 4.63
C VAL A 476 19.69 27.27 4.60
N SER A 477 20.42 27.86 3.62
CA SER A 477 20.49 29.29 3.42
C SER A 477 19.13 29.90 3.11
N GLN A 478 18.29 29.25 2.29
CA GLN A 478 16.94 29.68 1.99
C GLN A 478 16.01 29.57 3.22
N VAL A 479 16.19 28.52 4.03
CA VAL A 479 15.47 28.39 5.32
C VAL A 479 15.81 29.58 6.24
N LYS A 480 17.10 29.95 6.37
CA LYS A 480 17.52 31.10 7.18
C LYS A 480 16.93 32.42 6.67
N GLU A 481 16.87 32.61 5.36
CA GLU A 481 16.26 33.78 4.73
C GLU A 481 14.77 33.90 5.06
N LEU A 482 14.03 32.78 4.95
CA LEU A 482 12.63 32.73 5.31
C LEU A 482 12.41 33.02 6.81
N LEU A 483 13.19 32.43 7.70
CA LEU A 483 13.15 32.69 9.14
C LEU A 483 13.44 34.16 9.47
N ALA A 484 14.45 34.76 8.82
CA ALA A 484 14.80 36.16 8.98
C ALA A 484 13.69 37.10 8.48
N ALA A 485 12.91 36.67 7.47
CA ALA A 485 11.73 37.39 6.99
C ALA A 485 10.49 37.24 7.89
N GLY A 486 10.60 36.56 9.05
CA GLY A 486 9.51 36.38 10.01
C GLY A 486 8.57 35.22 9.72
N VAL A 487 9.04 34.22 8.93
CA VAL A 487 8.27 32.98 8.69
C VAL A 487 8.53 32.00 9.83
N ASN A 488 7.48 31.38 10.36
CA ASN A 488 7.62 30.33 11.37
C ASN A 488 8.23 29.06 10.77
N ALA A 489 9.13 28.40 11.50
CA ALA A 489 9.80 27.17 11.05
C ALA A 489 8.79 26.09 10.65
N SER A 490 7.67 25.96 11.35
CA SER A 490 6.60 24.97 11.06
C SER A 490 5.83 25.21 9.74
N GLU A 491 5.93 26.43 9.15
CA GLU A 491 5.33 26.76 7.85
C GLU A 491 6.30 26.53 6.68
N ILE A 492 7.57 26.23 6.95
CA ILE A 492 8.61 25.96 5.94
C ILE A 492 8.70 24.46 5.69
N THR A 493 8.66 24.08 4.43
CA THR A 493 8.83 22.68 4.01
C THR A 493 9.87 22.54 2.92
N VAL A 494 10.83 21.62 3.14
CA VAL A 494 11.85 21.26 2.15
C VAL A 494 11.45 19.93 1.52
N LEU A 495 11.33 19.93 0.19
CA LEU A 495 10.98 18.75 -0.61
C LEU A 495 12.23 18.17 -1.28
N CYS A 496 12.42 16.86 -1.09
CA CYS A 496 13.53 16.09 -1.62
C CYS A 496 13.03 14.90 -2.44
N TRP A 497 13.91 14.23 -3.14
CA TRP A 497 13.56 13.09 -3.99
C TRP A 497 13.71 11.75 -3.26
N LYS A 498 14.66 11.65 -2.34
CA LYS A 498 15.00 10.41 -1.63
C LYS A 498 15.11 10.61 -0.12
N ASN A 499 14.97 9.51 0.62
CA ASN A 499 15.16 9.55 2.07
C ASN A 499 16.61 9.86 2.50
N SER A 500 17.61 9.52 1.66
CA SER A 500 19.01 9.90 1.89
C SER A 500 19.20 11.43 1.92
N ASP A 501 18.47 12.12 1.04
CA ASP A 501 18.57 13.58 0.91
C ASP A 501 17.96 14.27 2.14
N ILE A 502 16.88 13.70 2.70
CA ILE A 502 16.28 14.16 3.97
C ILE A 502 17.29 14.14 5.11
N SER A 503 18.04 13.02 5.22
CA SER A 503 19.04 12.87 6.28
C SER A 503 20.15 13.90 6.15
N LEU A 504 20.63 14.14 4.94
CA LEU A 504 21.68 15.12 4.67
C LEU A 504 21.25 16.55 5.03
N ILE A 505 20.08 16.99 4.55
CA ILE A 505 19.57 18.34 4.85
C ILE A 505 19.28 18.50 6.36
N SER A 506 18.75 17.45 7.00
CA SER A 506 18.49 17.47 8.45
C SER A 506 19.78 17.63 9.27
N GLU A 507 20.87 16.99 8.84
CA GLU A 507 22.19 17.11 9.48
C GLU A 507 22.71 18.54 9.35
N VAL A 508 22.66 19.14 8.15
CA VAL A 508 23.11 20.53 7.92
C VAL A 508 22.23 21.51 8.71
N LEU A 509 20.89 21.35 8.77
CA LEU A 509 20.04 22.20 9.61
C LEU A 509 20.40 22.09 11.09
N SER A 510 20.67 20.88 11.57
CA SER A 510 21.05 20.64 12.96
C SER A 510 22.39 21.27 13.33
N SER A 511 23.38 21.25 12.41
CA SER A 511 24.68 21.91 12.63
C SER A 511 24.54 23.44 12.75
N GLU A 512 23.50 24.01 12.15
CA GLU A 512 23.15 25.43 12.20
C GLU A 512 22.15 25.77 13.33
N GLY A 513 21.83 24.81 14.21
CA GLY A 513 20.93 25.01 15.36
C GLY A 513 19.43 25.12 14.97
N ILE A 514 19.08 24.79 13.73
CA ILE A 514 17.68 24.87 13.27
C ILE A 514 17.01 23.50 13.47
N LYS A 515 15.92 23.47 14.22
CA LYS A 515 15.12 22.24 14.41
C LYS A 515 14.45 21.84 13.12
N SER A 516 14.57 20.56 12.77
CA SER A 516 13.88 19.97 11.63
C SER A 516 12.96 18.82 12.06
N VAL A 517 11.89 18.64 11.30
CA VAL A 517 10.92 17.55 11.46
C VAL A 517 10.98 16.69 10.20
N ASN A 518 11.56 15.52 10.33
CA ASN A 518 11.65 14.58 9.22
C ASN A 518 10.34 13.80 9.13
N GLU A 519 9.50 14.10 8.15
CA GLU A 519 8.38 13.22 7.79
C GLU A 519 8.83 12.01 6.96
N GLY A 520 10.13 11.74 6.96
CA GLY A 520 10.70 10.47 6.51
C GLY A 520 10.35 9.36 7.48
N THR A 521 10.22 8.14 6.99
CA THR A 521 10.19 6.95 7.84
C THR A 521 11.55 6.76 8.48
N LEU A 522 11.83 7.46 9.57
CA LEU A 522 12.88 7.04 10.47
C LEU A 522 12.43 5.70 11.07
N GLU A 523 13.13 4.65 10.72
CA GLU A 523 12.95 3.39 11.42
C GLU A 523 13.37 3.60 12.87
N LEU A 524 12.54 3.21 13.81
CA LEU A 524 12.80 3.33 15.24
C LEU A 524 14.20 2.83 15.62
N LYS A 525 14.65 1.72 15.01
CA LYS A 525 15.97 1.14 15.23
C LYS A 525 17.16 2.03 14.84
N ARG A 526 16.92 3.11 14.07
CA ARG A 526 17.96 4.07 13.63
C ARG A 526 18.00 5.35 14.47
N THR A 527 17.07 5.55 15.38
CA THR A 527 17.14 6.70 16.28
C THR A 527 18.32 6.51 17.25
N PRO A 528 19.07 7.56 17.59
CA PRO A 528 20.34 7.43 18.30
C PRO A 528 20.26 6.61 19.60
N PHE A 529 19.26 6.88 20.44
CA PHE A 529 19.09 6.19 21.72
C PHE A 529 18.67 4.73 21.53
N VAL A 530 17.74 4.44 20.59
CA VAL A 530 17.33 3.07 20.32
C VAL A 530 18.46 2.28 19.68
N ALA A 531 19.18 2.88 18.73
CA ALA A 531 20.37 2.27 18.13
C ALA A 531 21.43 1.94 19.20
N ALA A 532 21.68 2.86 20.14
CA ALA A 532 22.62 2.63 21.23
C ALA A 532 22.21 1.45 22.12
N ILE A 533 20.91 1.32 22.45
CA ILE A 533 20.40 0.19 23.24
C ILE A 533 20.54 -1.12 22.47
N ILE A 534 20.27 -1.12 21.17
CA ILE A 534 20.40 -2.29 20.29
C ILE A 534 21.88 -2.73 20.20
N GLU A 535 22.79 -1.79 19.98
CA GLU A 535 24.22 -2.09 19.92
C GLU A 535 24.74 -2.56 21.29
N TYR A 536 24.22 -2.01 22.38
CA TYR A 536 24.55 -2.49 23.71
C TYR A 536 24.04 -3.91 23.98
N ALA A 537 22.82 -4.23 23.49
CA ALA A 537 22.30 -5.58 23.56
C ALA A 537 23.18 -6.58 22.78
N LYS A 538 23.65 -6.20 21.60
CA LYS A 538 24.59 -7.00 20.80
C LYS A 538 25.92 -7.18 21.52
N PHE A 539 26.45 -6.11 22.14
CA PHE A 539 27.67 -6.20 22.94
C PHE A 539 27.54 -7.17 24.12
N CYS A 540 26.41 -7.11 24.83
CA CYS A 540 26.14 -8.04 25.92
C CYS A 540 26.02 -9.49 25.48
N LEU A 541 25.42 -9.75 24.30
CA LEU A 541 25.22 -11.10 23.78
C LEU A 541 26.47 -11.67 23.11
N PHE A 542 27.10 -10.90 22.22
CA PHE A 542 28.19 -11.39 21.38
C PHE A 542 29.60 -11.04 21.95
N GLY A 543 29.72 -9.92 22.65
CA GLY A 543 30.98 -9.51 23.30
C GLY A 543 32.03 -8.89 22.38
N GLU A 544 31.65 -8.52 21.15
CA GLU A 544 32.58 -7.95 20.19
C GLU A 544 32.79 -6.45 20.43
N GLU A 545 34.03 -6.00 20.33
CA GLU A 545 34.48 -4.61 20.59
C GLU A 545 33.81 -3.58 19.68
N ILE A 546 33.40 -3.97 18.45
CA ILE A 546 32.75 -3.06 17.52
C ILE A 546 31.44 -2.51 18.10
N TYR A 547 30.63 -3.35 18.77
CA TYR A 547 29.40 -2.92 19.39
C TYR A 547 29.59 -1.95 20.53
N GLU A 548 30.65 -2.16 21.35
CA GLU A 548 31.02 -1.22 22.40
C GLU A 548 31.39 0.16 21.84
N LYS A 549 32.21 0.20 20.78
CA LYS A 549 32.58 1.42 20.09
C LYS A 549 31.35 2.14 19.48
N ASN A 550 30.41 1.39 18.92
CA ASN A 550 29.17 1.95 18.39
C ASN A 550 28.35 2.63 19.50
N VAL A 551 28.20 2.00 20.65
CA VAL A 551 27.49 2.61 21.80
C VAL A 551 28.16 3.89 22.23
N LYS A 552 29.48 3.88 22.37
CA LYS A 552 30.25 5.09 22.72
C LYS A 552 30.07 6.22 21.70
N ALA A 553 30.05 5.91 20.42
CA ALA A 553 29.83 6.91 19.36
C ALA A 553 28.43 7.51 19.41
N LEU A 554 27.40 6.71 19.76
CA LEU A 554 26.01 7.13 19.75
C LEU A 554 25.59 7.94 20.99
N VAL A 555 26.08 7.57 22.17
CA VAL A 555 25.64 8.18 23.45
C VAL A 555 26.78 8.65 24.37
N ASN A 556 28.01 8.65 23.88
CA ASN A 556 29.23 9.08 24.58
C ASN A 556 29.40 8.41 25.97
N THR A 557 28.98 7.14 26.06
CA THR A 557 29.05 6.36 27.33
C THR A 557 29.83 5.08 27.03
N ASN A 558 30.73 4.69 27.95
CA ASN A 558 31.45 3.42 27.89
C ASN A 558 30.58 2.31 28.52
N PRO A 559 29.96 1.41 27.75
CA PRO A 559 29.10 0.37 28.31
C PRO A 559 29.96 -0.73 28.98
N LYS A 560 29.50 -1.22 30.12
CA LYS A 560 30.07 -2.43 30.76
C LYS A 560 29.28 -3.64 30.27
N LYS A 561 29.99 -4.73 29.92
CA LYS A 561 29.30 -5.98 29.55
C LYS A 561 28.48 -6.52 30.73
N LEU A 562 27.17 -6.57 30.54
CA LEU A 562 26.22 -7.06 31.55
C LEU A 562 25.84 -8.51 31.26
N LYS A 563 25.63 -9.29 32.33
CA LYS A 563 25.02 -10.62 32.18
C LYS A 563 23.51 -10.47 32.10
N ILE A 564 22.93 -10.77 30.93
CA ILE A 564 21.51 -10.81 30.73
C ILE A 564 21.01 -12.23 30.95
N LYS A 565 19.95 -12.39 31.75
CA LYS A 565 19.35 -13.69 32.00
C LYS A 565 18.50 -14.11 30.78
N ALA A 566 18.66 -15.33 30.33
CA ALA A 566 17.89 -15.87 29.22
C ALA A 566 16.37 -15.96 29.49
N GLU A 567 16.02 -15.98 30.79
CA GLU A 567 14.63 -16.05 31.27
C GLU A 567 13.93 -14.69 31.28
N ASP A 568 14.70 -13.58 31.25
CA ASP A 568 14.12 -12.24 31.24
C ASP A 568 13.50 -11.92 29.86
N SER A 569 12.30 -11.30 29.89
CA SER A 569 11.67 -10.84 28.67
C SER A 569 12.56 -9.82 27.92
N ALA A 570 12.35 -9.71 26.59
CA ALA A 570 13.08 -8.74 25.77
C ALA A 570 12.94 -7.33 26.33
N THR A 571 11.72 -6.91 26.66
CA THR A 571 11.43 -5.58 27.23
C THR A 571 12.17 -5.33 28.53
N LYS A 572 12.18 -6.29 29.47
CA LYS A 572 12.88 -6.18 30.74
C LYS A 572 14.39 -6.02 30.53
N SER A 573 14.96 -6.78 29.61
CA SER A 573 16.38 -6.72 29.28
C SER A 573 16.75 -5.38 28.65
N LEU A 574 15.96 -4.90 27.66
CA LEU A 574 16.17 -3.61 27.01
C LEU A 574 16.00 -2.45 27.99
N PHE A 575 15.03 -2.51 28.90
CA PHE A 575 14.85 -1.53 29.98
C PHE A 575 16.09 -1.45 30.86
N TYR A 576 16.65 -2.60 31.27
CA TYR A 576 17.85 -2.66 32.09
C TYR A 576 19.07 -2.08 31.35
N LEU A 577 19.22 -2.34 30.07
CA LEU A 577 20.28 -1.78 29.23
C LEU A 577 20.12 -0.25 29.08
N ALA A 578 18.91 0.24 28.78
CA ALA A 578 18.63 1.66 28.68
C ALA A 578 18.95 2.41 29.99
N LYS A 579 18.59 1.83 31.13
CA LYS A 579 18.91 2.39 32.45
C LYS A 579 20.43 2.51 32.69
N ASN A 580 21.21 1.52 32.25
CA ASN A 580 22.67 1.54 32.39
C ASN A 580 23.37 2.54 31.45
N LEU A 581 22.71 2.98 30.40
CA LEU A 581 23.15 4.06 29.50
C LEU A 581 22.68 5.45 29.97
N TYR A 582 21.94 5.52 31.07
CA TYR A 582 21.37 6.76 31.61
C TYR A 582 20.40 7.45 30.60
N ILE A 583 19.75 6.69 29.73
CA ILE A 583 18.81 7.20 28.77
C ILE A 583 17.50 7.59 29.46
N ASN A 584 16.90 8.71 29.02
CA ASN A 584 15.61 9.14 29.55
C ASN A 584 14.50 8.15 29.18
N MET A 585 13.91 7.52 30.19
CA MET A 585 12.86 6.51 30.01
C MET A 585 11.51 7.09 29.56
N ALA A 586 11.32 8.41 29.67
CA ALA A 586 10.13 9.12 29.18
C ALA A 586 10.25 9.52 27.70
N ASP A 587 11.38 9.22 27.05
CA ASP A 587 11.55 9.44 25.62
C ASP A 587 10.56 8.58 24.82
N VAL A 588 9.87 9.17 23.87
CA VAL A 588 8.80 8.53 23.11
C VAL A 588 9.31 7.34 22.30
N ASP A 589 10.52 7.43 21.75
CA ASP A 589 11.15 6.36 20.97
C ASP A 589 11.50 5.18 21.85
N ILE A 590 11.95 5.46 23.06
CA ILE A 590 12.26 4.42 24.07
C ILE A 590 11.00 3.72 24.55
N LEU A 591 9.93 4.47 24.83
CA LEU A 591 8.64 3.88 25.19
C LEU A 591 8.10 3.00 24.07
N ARG A 592 8.24 3.47 22.82
CA ARG A 592 7.82 2.69 21.65
C ARG A 592 8.67 1.42 21.45
N LEU A 593 9.98 1.49 21.71
CA LEU A 593 10.86 0.32 21.72
C LEU A 593 10.37 -0.72 22.73
N PHE A 594 10.03 -0.31 23.95
CA PHE A 594 9.53 -1.22 24.98
C PHE A 594 8.18 -1.85 24.62
N GLU A 595 7.27 -1.05 24.09
CA GLU A 595 5.96 -1.56 23.61
C GLU A 595 6.16 -2.66 22.56
N LEU A 596 6.93 -2.39 21.53
CA LEU A 596 7.15 -3.33 20.43
C LEU A 596 8.00 -4.54 20.84
N SER A 597 8.92 -4.37 21.76
CA SER A 597 9.75 -5.47 22.27
C SER A 597 8.96 -6.49 23.10
N SER A 598 7.77 -6.14 23.58
CA SER A 598 6.89 -7.04 24.33
C SER A 598 6.42 -8.28 23.54
N GLY A 599 6.47 -8.22 22.20
CA GLY A 599 6.17 -9.35 21.33
C GLY A 599 7.26 -10.43 21.24
N TYR A 600 8.44 -10.19 21.84
CA TYR A 600 9.60 -11.10 21.78
C TYR A 600 9.83 -11.79 23.13
N LYS A 601 10.19 -13.08 23.10
CA LYS A 601 10.35 -13.89 24.31
C LYS A 601 11.48 -13.38 25.21
N ASN A 602 12.65 -13.13 24.63
CA ASN A 602 13.85 -12.68 25.34
C ASN A 602 14.73 -11.79 24.45
N LEU A 603 15.85 -11.30 24.99
CA LEU A 603 16.75 -10.41 24.26
C LEU A 603 17.35 -11.05 23.00
N SER A 604 17.70 -12.32 23.05
CA SER A 604 18.25 -13.03 21.89
C SER A 604 17.21 -13.12 20.77
N ASP A 605 15.97 -13.50 21.12
CA ASP A 605 14.87 -13.54 20.15
C ASP A 605 14.63 -12.17 19.49
N PHE A 606 14.67 -11.09 20.27
CA PHE A 606 14.57 -9.73 19.74
C PHE A 606 15.71 -9.38 18.78
N ILE A 607 16.97 -9.64 19.15
CA ILE A 607 18.15 -9.28 18.34
C ILE A 607 18.22 -10.11 17.05
N PHE A 608 17.92 -11.40 17.09
CA PHE A 608 17.93 -12.23 15.89
C PHE A 608 16.77 -11.93 14.93
N ASN A 609 15.68 -11.34 15.43
CA ASN A 609 14.55 -10.89 14.62
C ASN A 609 14.54 -9.37 14.35
N LEU A 610 15.66 -8.69 14.57
CA LEU A 610 15.79 -7.24 14.45
C LEU A 610 15.50 -6.72 13.02
N GLU A 611 15.73 -7.53 11.99
CA GLU A 611 15.41 -7.19 10.61
C GLU A 611 13.88 -7.04 10.41
N ASN A 612 13.11 -7.86 11.10
CA ASN A 612 11.65 -7.83 11.10
C ASN A 612 11.08 -6.71 12.01
N PHE A 613 11.96 -6.08 12.81
CA PHE A 613 11.61 -4.97 13.68
C PHE A 613 11.54 -3.68 12.88
N SER A 614 10.41 -3.45 12.23
CA SER A 614 10.11 -2.21 11.51
C SER A 614 9.02 -1.43 12.23
N SER A 615 9.38 -0.33 12.84
CA SER A 615 8.41 0.64 13.33
C SER A 615 8.72 2.01 12.73
N LYS A 616 7.74 2.56 12.05
CA LYS A 616 7.79 3.90 11.51
C LYS A 616 7.36 4.88 12.59
N ILE A 617 8.18 5.87 12.86
CA ILE A 617 7.86 6.94 13.79
C ILE A 617 7.24 8.07 12.99
N SER A 618 6.05 8.49 13.38
CA SER A 618 5.47 9.76 12.93
C SER A 618 5.74 10.80 14.00
N PRO A 619 6.50 11.86 13.73
CA PRO A 619 6.69 12.93 14.70
C PRO A 619 5.34 13.60 14.97
N LYS A 620 4.83 13.51 16.20
CA LYS A 620 3.67 14.28 16.64
C LYS A 620 4.16 15.68 17.03
N ASN A 621 3.63 16.70 16.35
CA ASN A 621 3.71 18.13 16.73
C ASN A 621 5.11 18.64 17.16
N ALA A 622 6.11 18.51 16.32
CA ALA A 622 7.39 19.16 16.54
C ALA A 622 7.40 20.53 15.83
N ASP A 623 7.67 21.61 16.57
CA ASP A 623 7.98 22.92 16.01
C ASP A 623 9.34 22.85 15.30
N GLY A 624 9.35 22.90 13.98
CA GLY A 624 10.54 22.82 13.17
C GLY A 624 10.27 22.81 11.67
N VAL A 625 11.34 22.99 10.88
CA VAL A 625 11.28 22.93 9.42
C VAL A 625 10.94 21.49 9.00
N LYS A 626 9.91 21.32 8.21
CA LYS A 626 9.49 20.02 7.69
C LYS A 626 10.39 19.60 6.53
N ILE A 627 10.86 18.35 6.56
CA ILE A 627 11.61 17.78 5.43
C ILE A 627 10.94 16.48 5.03
N MET A 628 10.60 16.35 3.74
CA MET A 628 9.94 15.15 3.24
C MET A 628 10.25 14.90 1.77
N THR A 629 9.91 13.68 1.31
CA THR A 629 9.99 13.38 -0.13
C THR A 629 8.80 13.93 -0.87
N VAL A 630 8.98 14.24 -2.18
CA VAL A 630 7.89 14.67 -3.07
C VAL A 630 6.71 13.69 -3.04
N HIS A 631 6.97 12.38 -3.01
CA HIS A 631 5.89 11.37 -2.92
C HIS A 631 5.02 11.52 -1.65
N LYS A 632 5.64 11.87 -0.51
CA LYS A 632 4.92 12.09 0.75
C LYS A 632 4.17 13.41 0.81
N SER A 633 4.60 14.40 0.02
CA SER A 633 3.93 15.69 -0.06
C SER A 633 2.65 15.67 -0.87
N LYS A 634 2.40 14.60 -1.63
CA LYS A 634 1.18 14.46 -2.42
C LYS A 634 -0.07 14.52 -1.53
N GLY A 635 -1.07 15.27 -1.98
CA GLY A 635 -2.30 15.56 -1.22
C GLY A 635 -2.14 16.66 -0.17
N LEU A 636 -0.92 17.04 0.21
CA LEU A 636 -0.66 18.09 1.20
C LEU A 636 -0.45 19.47 0.54
N GLU A 637 -0.46 20.52 1.38
CA GLU A 637 -0.13 21.89 0.98
C GLU A 637 0.68 22.58 2.09
N PHE A 638 1.56 23.48 1.69
CA PHE A 638 2.46 24.17 2.60
C PHE A 638 2.60 25.63 2.22
N ALA A 639 2.78 26.49 3.23
CA ALA A 639 2.89 27.92 3.01
C ALA A 639 4.15 28.27 2.19
N HIS A 640 5.31 27.81 2.61
CA HIS A 640 6.60 28.09 1.99
C HIS A 640 7.29 26.77 1.64
N VAL A 641 7.55 26.55 0.37
CA VAL A 641 8.13 25.31 -0.14
C VAL A 641 9.46 25.59 -0.78
N ILE A 642 10.48 24.83 -0.36
CA ILE A 642 11.79 24.77 -0.99
C ILE A 642 11.89 23.42 -1.69
N VAL A 643 12.04 23.42 -3.00
CA VAL A 643 12.21 22.20 -3.81
C VAL A 643 13.69 22.07 -4.17
N CYS A 644 14.32 21.01 -3.66
CA CYS A 644 15.71 20.70 -3.97
C CYS A 644 15.82 19.84 -5.23
N ASP A 645 16.83 20.05 -6.04
CA ASP A 645 17.17 19.15 -7.14
C ASP A 645 17.68 17.80 -6.61
N MET A 646 17.85 16.84 -7.50
CA MET A 646 18.27 15.49 -7.15
C MET A 646 19.76 15.48 -6.77
N MET A 647 20.07 15.14 -5.52
CA MET A 647 21.45 15.11 -4.99
C MET A 647 22.20 13.81 -5.28
N SER A 648 21.52 12.77 -5.73
CA SER A 648 22.12 11.48 -6.03
C SER A 648 21.45 10.80 -7.23
N LYS A 649 22.24 10.03 -8.01
CA LYS A 649 21.73 9.28 -9.16
C LYS A 649 20.63 8.30 -8.73
N GLY A 650 19.55 8.24 -9.52
CA GLY A 650 18.56 7.18 -9.41
C GLY A 650 19.17 5.82 -9.77
N ARG A 651 18.74 4.74 -9.11
CA ARG A 651 18.95 3.40 -9.66
C ARG A 651 17.87 3.21 -10.73
N GLY A 652 18.28 2.77 -11.93
CA GLY A 652 17.33 2.32 -12.94
C GLY A 652 16.48 1.15 -12.45
N ASP A 653 15.42 0.85 -13.17
CA ASP A 653 14.64 -0.37 -12.90
C ASP A 653 15.43 -1.59 -13.37
N ASP A 654 16.04 -2.29 -12.41
CA ASP A 654 16.83 -3.50 -12.64
C ASP A 654 15.97 -4.78 -12.65
N SER A 655 14.65 -4.65 -12.82
CA SER A 655 13.76 -5.81 -12.87
C SER A 655 14.03 -6.67 -14.11
N ASN A 656 14.07 -7.98 -13.95
CA ASN A 656 14.32 -8.93 -15.04
C ASN A 656 13.14 -9.09 -15.99
N PHE A 657 11.99 -8.58 -15.63
CA PHE A 657 10.77 -8.67 -16.42
C PHE A 657 10.14 -7.29 -16.59
N ILE A 658 9.58 -7.09 -17.76
CA ILE A 658 8.70 -5.98 -18.08
C ILE A 658 7.28 -6.52 -17.96
N THR A 659 6.48 -5.91 -17.10
CA THR A 659 5.07 -6.21 -16.98
C THR A 659 4.26 -4.96 -17.32
N GLU A 660 3.36 -5.06 -18.27
CA GLU A 660 2.50 -3.97 -18.66
C GLU A 660 1.08 -4.46 -18.94
N TYR A 661 0.11 -3.57 -18.66
CA TYR A 661 -1.29 -3.77 -19.00
C TYR A 661 -1.64 -2.85 -20.16
N ASN A 662 -1.95 -3.41 -21.32
CA ASN A 662 -2.19 -2.64 -22.54
C ASN A 662 -3.58 -2.00 -22.56
N GLU A 663 -3.84 -1.17 -23.57
CA GLU A 663 -5.15 -0.51 -23.76
C GLU A 663 -6.30 -1.50 -24.02
N LYS A 664 -5.97 -2.70 -24.53
CA LYS A 664 -6.96 -3.77 -24.78
C LYS A 664 -7.35 -4.53 -23.52
N GLY A 665 -6.76 -4.21 -22.38
CA GLY A 665 -7.03 -4.92 -21.12
C GLY A 665 -6.25 -6.23 -20.97
N GLU A 666 -5.08 -6.37 -21.61
CA GLU A 666 -4.27 -7.58 -21.55
C GLU A 666 -2.93 -7.32 -20.88
N TRP A 667 -2.47 -8.28 -20.09
CA TRP A 667 -1.14 -8.24 -19.50
C TRP A 667 -0.07 -8.71 -20.49
N ILE A 668 0.93 -7.86 -20.72
CA ILE A 668 2.13 -8.17 -21.50
C ILE A 668 3.27 -8.45 -20.53
N VAL A 669 3.96 -9.58 -20.74
CA VAL A 669 5.16 -9.92 -19.97
C VAL A 669 6.29 -10.20 -20.95
N LYS A 670 7.39 -9.46 -20.80
CA LYS A 670 8.62 -9.64 -21.59
C LYS A 670 9.82 -9.86 -20.66
N SER A 671 10.75 -10.70 -21.05
CA SER A 671 12.03 -10.84 -20.34
C SER A 671 12.96 -9.70 -20.75
N ARG A 672 13.51 -9.00 -19.76
CA ARG A 672 14.50 -7.94 -20.02
C ARG A 672 15.85 -8.56 -20.40
N ILE A 673 16.27 -8.33 -21.62
CA ILE A 673 17.55 -8.80 -22.17
C ILE A 673 18.21 -7.62 -22.85
N SER A 674 19.37 -7.19 -22.32
CA SER A 674 20.12 -6.05 -22.86
C SER A 674 20.63 -6.31 -24.28
N GLY A 675 20.47 -5.35 -25.18
CA GLY A 675 20.84 -5.44 -26.58
C GLY A 675 19.77 -6.08 -27.49
N ARG A 676 18.70 -6.64 -26.94
CA ARG A 676 17.57 -7.19 -27.69
C ARG A 676 16.88 -6.14 -28.55
N GLU A 677 16.80 -4.93 -28.05
CA GLU A 677 16.20 -3.76 -28.72
C GLU A 677 16.80 -3.49 -30.11
N ASN A 678 18.04 -3.92 -30.35
CA ASN A 678 18.77 -3.69 -31.59
C ASN A 678 18.31 -4.54 -32.77
N PHE A 679 17.60 -5.63 -32.50
CA PHE A 679 17.14 -6.57 -33.54
C PHE A 679 15.72 -7.12 -33.32
N ASP A 680 15.06 -6.74 -32.21
CA ASP A 680 13.66 -7.04 -31.94
C ASP A 680 12.83 -5.75 -31.87
N PRO A 681 12.21 -5.31 -32.99
CA PRO A 681 11.47 -4.06 -33.06
C PRO A 681 10.26 -4.01 -32.11
N GLU A 682 9.60 -5.15 -31.87
CA GLU A 682 8.47 -5.23 -30.95
C GLU A 682 8.93 -4.94 -29.50
N TYR A 683 10.04 -5.55 -29.10
CA TYR A 683 10.63 -5.30 -27.79
C TYR A 683 11.14 -3.86 -27.66
N ALA A 684 11.78 -3.32 -28.72
CA ALA A 684 12.23 -1.93 -28.75
C ALA A 684 11.06 -0.95 -28.56
N GLY A 685 9.90 -1.23 -29.18
CA GLY A 685 8.69 -0.44 -29.02
C GLY A 685 8.16 -0.45 -27.57
N VAL A 686 8.16 -1.62 -26.93
CA VAL A 686 7.76 -1.73 -25.51
C VAL A 686 8.72 -0.94 -24.60
N LEU A 687 10.03 -1.01 -24.83
CA LEU A 687 11.01 -0.24 -24.06
C LEU A 687 10.84 1.28 -24.25
N GLU A 688 10.58 1.72 -25.47
CA GLU A 688 10.38 3.16 -25.75
C GLU A 688 9.11 3.66 -25.06
N GLN A 689 8.01 2.93 -25.16
CA GLN A 689 6.79 3.24 -24.43
C GLN A 689 7.01 3.33 -22.91
N MET A 690 7.79 2.40 -22.33
CA MET A 690 8.15 2.46 -20.91
C MET A 690 8.98 3.71 -20.57
N ARG A 691 9.93 4.09 -21.43
CA ARG A 691 10.74 5.32 -21.24
C ARG A 691 9.89 6.57 -21.27
N GLU A 692 8.93 6.63 -22.21
CA GLU A 692 8.00 7.76 -22.29
C GLU A 692 7.11 7.86 -21.05
N LEU A 693 6.58 6.74 -20.57
CA LEU A 693 5.81 6.70 -19.34
C LEU A 693 6.65 7.10 -18.11
N GLU A 694 7.91 6.73 -18.07
CA GLU A 694 8.83 7.15 -17.00
C GLU A 694 9.11 8.66 -17.06
N LYS A 695 9.34 9.21 -18.25
CA LYS A 695 9.48 10.66 -18.48
C LYS A 695 8.26 11.41 -17.98
N GLN A 696 7.05 10.95 -18.36
CA GLN A 696 5.80 11.56 -17.91
C GLN A 696 5.65 11.50 -16.39
N GLU A 697 5.99 10.37 -15.75
CA GLU A 697 5.97 10.26 -14.29
C GLU A 697 6.93 11.25 -13.63
N ASN A 698 8.11 11.46 -14.20
CA ASN A 698 9.07 12.44 -13.69
C ASN A 698 8.55 13.87 -13.82
N ILE A 699 7.90 14.23 -14.95
CA ILE A 699 7.20 15.51 -15.10
C ILE A 699 6.11 15.68 -14.04
N ASN A 700 5.30 14.64 -13.81
CA ASN A 700 4.27 14.65 -12.80
C ASN A 700 4.84 14.83 -11.38
N LYS A 701 6.01 14.24 -11.06
CA LYS A 701 6.68 14.46 -9.78
C LYS A 701 7.08 15.93 -9.60
N ILE A 702 7.61 16.57 -10.64
CA ILE A 702 7.93 18.00 -10.63
C ILE A 702 6.65 18.83 -10.44
N TYR A 703 5.59 18.50 -11.17
CA TYR A 703 4.28 19.15 -11.03
C TYR A 703 3.72 19.03 -9.60
N VAL A 704 3.78 17.84 -9.01
CA VAL A 704 3.40 17.66 -7.61
C VAL A 704 4.25 18.54 -6.70
N ALA A 705 5.58 18.57 -6.85
CA ALA A 705 6.45 19.36 -5.99
C ALA A 705 6.12 20.87 -6.05
N PHE A 706 5.97 21.42 -7.25
CA PHE A 706 5.72 22.86 -7.43
C PHE A 706 4.33 23.28 -6.95
N THR A 707 3.34 22.42 -7.15
CA THR A 707 1.94 22.69 -6.75
C THR A 707 1.65 22.47 -5.27
N ARG A 708 2.67 22.18 -4.45
CA ARG A 708 2.50 22.12 -2.97
C ARG A 708 2.51 23.48 -2.31
N ALA A 709 3.13 24.47 -2.95
CA ALA A 709 3.33 25.79 -2.42
C ALA A 709 2.03 26.63 -2.45
N THR A 710 1.73 27.31 -1.35
CA THR A 710 0.59 28.24 -1.29
C THR A 710 1.00 29.70 -1.32
N LYS A 711 2.13 30.10 -0.70
CA LYS A 711 2.62 31.48 -0.60
C LYS A 711 3.96 31.70 -1.30
N SER A 712 4.92 30.75 -1.14
CA SER A 712 6.27 30.88 -1.69
C SER A 712 6.74 29.55 -2.28
N LEU A 713 7.37 29.62 -3.45
CA LEU A 713 8.05 28.50 -4.11
C LEU A 713 9.50 28.90 -4.40
N ILE A 714 10.45 28.18 -3.80
CA ILE A 714 11.86 28.35 -3.99
C ILE A 714 12.39 27.06 -4.62
N ILE A 715 13.07 27.15 -5.75
CA ILE A 715 13.60 26.01 -6.49
C ILE A 715 15.12 26.12 -6.51
N ILE A 716 15.80 25.10 -6.02
CA ILE A 716 17.25 25.00 -5.99
C ILE A 716 17.65 23.94 -6.99
N LYS A 717 18.22 24.36 -8.11
CA LYS A 717 18.76 23.48 -9.14
C LYS A 717 20.26 23.26 -8.96
N GLN A 718 20.75 22.13 -9.40
CA GLN A 718 22.18 21.86 -9.38
C GLN A 718 22.88 22.77 -10.39
N ALA A 719 23.90 23.49 -9.96
CA ALA A 719 24.79 24.23 -10.87
C ALA A 719 25.38 23.26 -11.89
N ALA A 720 25.69 23.78 -13.09
CA ALA A 720 26.09 22.99 -14.25
C ALA A 720 26.97 21.79 -13.88
N PRO A 721 26.57 20.55 -14.14
CA PRO A 721 27.27 19.42 -13.59
C PRO A 721 28.67 19.29 -14.15
N SER A 722 29.66 19.25 -13.28
CA SER A 722 30.97 18.74 -13.61
C SER A 722 30.82 17.24 -13.87
N GLY A 723 30.61 16.86 -15.15
CA GLY A 723 30.47 15.48 -15.57
C GLY A 723 29.04 15.07 -15.93
N ASN A 724 28.85 13.81 -16.26
CA ASN A 724 27.68 13.21 -16.89
C ASN A 724 26.39 13.02 -16.03
N SER A 725 26.09 13.87 -15.06
CA SER A 725 24.90 13.75 -14.24
C SER A 725 23.91 14.86 -14.56
N PRO A 726 22.81 14.57 -15.28
CA PRO A 726 21.79 15.55 -15.57
C PRO A 726 21.02 15.94 -14.31
N SER A 727 20.77 17.23 -14.15
CA SER A 727 19.85 17.77 -13.16
C SER A 727 18.39 17.48 -13.55
N PHE A 728 17.54 17.26 -12.57
CA PHE A 728 16.11 17.02 -12.79
C PHE A 728 15.37 18.27 -13.30
N PHE A 729 15.95 19.45 -13.06
CA PHE A 729 15.37 20.72 -13.46
C PHE A 729 16.04 21.34 -14.69
N SER A 730 16.99 20.65 -15.29
CA SER A 730 17.71 21.15 -16.46
C SER A 730 17.24 20.47 -17.74
N PHE A 731 16.81 21.30 -18.71
CA PHE A 731 16.73 20.89 -20.11
C PHE A 731 18.03 21.26 -20.77
N TYR A 732 18.93 20.35 -20.89
CA TYR A 732 20.12 20.73 -21.61
C TYR A 732 20.52 19.72 -22.67
N THR A 733 21.00 20.29 -23.76
CA THR A 733 21.53 19.55 -24.88
C THR A 733 22.94 19.09 -24.53
N ARG A 734 23.19 17.79 -24.47
CA ARG A 734 24.58 17.30 -24.48
C ARG A 734 25.23 17.70 -25.79
N SER A 735 26.55 18.01 -25.71
CA SER A 735 27.38 18.22 -26.88
C SER A 735 27.55 17.00 -27.80
N ASP A 736 27.06 15.84 -27.37
CA ASP A 736 26.93 14.62 -28.16
C ASP A 736 25.65 14.68 -28.98
N LYS A 737 25.84 14.86 -30.21
CA LYS A 737 24.98 15.18 -31.36
C LYS A 737 23.70 14.41 -31.58
N SER A 738 23.14 13.64 -30.65
CA SER A 738 22.05 12.73 -31.01
C SER A 738 20.81 12.71 -30.11
N GLU A 739 20.81 13.32 -28.90
CA GLU A 739 19.62 13.28 -28.07
C GLU A 739 19.42 14.57 -27.27
N VAL A 740 18.25 15.18 -27.47
CA VAL A 740 17.71 16.24 -26.60
C VAL A 740 17.53 15.63 -25.21
N ASN A 741 18.24 16.14 -24.22
CA ASN A 741 18.00 15.75 -22.85
C ASN A 741 16.67 16.31 -22.36
N ASP A 742 15.89 15.44 -21.75
CA ASP A 742 14.54 15.68 -21.29
C ASP A 742 14.48 16.37 -19.92
N TYR A 743 15.42 17.27 -19.62
CA TYR A 743 15.48 17.96 -18.33
C TYR A 743 15.06 19.43 -18.44
N LEU A 744 14.39 19.92 -17.40
CA LEU A 744 13.91 21.29 -17.33
C LEU A 744 15.05 22.25 -16.93
N ASP A 745 15.41 23.20 -17.82
CA ASP A 745 16.33 24.27 -17.49
C ASP A 745 15.58 25.55 -17.15
N LEU A 746 15.35 25.76 -15.86
CA LEU A 746 14.71 26.98 -15.37
C LEU A 746 15.72 28.12 -15.28
N LYS A 747 15.33 29.31 -15.78
CA LYS A 747 16.12 30.54 -15.62
C LYS A 747 16.15 30.95 -14.15
N GLU A 748 17.29 31.50 -13.68
CA GLU A 748 17.40 32.03 -12.33
C GLU A 748 16.72 33.41 -12.25
N PHE A 749 15.92 33.58 -11.19
CA PHE A 749 15.21 34.82 -10.91
C PHE A 749 14.72 34.88 -9.50
N SER A 750 14.29 36.07 -9.06
CA SER A 750 13.54 36.27 -7.82
C SER A 750 12.41 37.25 -8.10
N PHE A 751 11.19 36.87 -7.68
CA PHE A 751 9.99 37.64 -7.91
C PHE A 751 9.11 37.68 -6.66
N GLY A 752 8.51 38.85 -6.40
CA GLY A 752 7.52 39.01 -5.33
C GLY A 752 8.12 39.25 -3.95
N LYS A 753 7.36 38.96 -2.91
CA LYS A 753 7.75 39.23 -1.52
C LYS A 753 7.41 38.06 -0.62
N ILE A 754 8.34 37.72 0.30
CA ILE A 754 8.10 36.75 1.35
C ILE A 754 7.05 37.31 2.31
N LEU A 755 6.00 36.54 2.55
CA LEU A 755 4.95 36.89 3.51
C LEU A 755 5.30 36.27 4.88
N PRO A 756 5.46 37.10 5.94
CA PRO A 756 5.71 36.60 7.28
C PRO A 756 4.49 35.79 7.76
N SER A 757 4.71 34.92 8.73
CA SER A 757 3.64 34.21 9.41
C SER A 757 2.76 35.25 10.14
N LYS A 758 1.44 35.07 10.08
CA LYS A 758 0.56 35.88 10.94
C LYS A 758 0.97 35.58 12.39
N SER A 759 1.27 36.61 13.17
CA SER A 759 1.45 36.44 14.60
C SER A 759 0.13 35.86 15.13
N GLU A 760 0.12 34.60 15.47
CA GLU A 760 -0.86 34.11 16.40
C GLU A 760 -0.63 34.93 17.66
N GLN A 761 -1.50 35.94 17.92
CA GLN A 761 -1.78 36.26 19.27
C GLN A 761 -2.25 34.95 19.88
N LYS A 762 -1.35 34.29 20.60
CA LYS A 762 -1.74 33.28 21.57
C LYS A 762 -2.71 34.02 22.44
N GLU A 763 -3.99 33.96 22.12
CA GLU A 763 -5.00 34.11 23.16
C GLU A 763 -4.48 33.14 24.22
N ALA A 764 -3.99 33.74 25.32
CA ALA A 764 -3.63 32.95 26.48
C ALA A 764 -4.83 32.03 26.66
N LYS A 765 -4.62 30.74 26.44
CA LYS A 765 -5.63 29.75 26.76
C LYS A 765 -6.03 30.16 28.14
N LYS A 766 -7.23 30.77 28.25
CA LYS A 766 -7.89 30.88 29.54
C LYS A 766 -7.74 29.50 30.09
N ASP A 767 -7.09 29.39 31.26
CA ASP A 767 -7.02 28.12 31.97
C ASP A 767 -8.41 27.52 31.86
N GLU A 768 -8.57 26.61 30.86
CA GLU A 768 -9.68 25.71 30.84
C GLU A 768 -9.49 24.99 32.18
N LYS A 769 -10.23 25.43 33.19
CA LYS A 769 -10.40 24.68 34.41
C LYS A 769 -10.60 23.25 33.90
N MET A 770 -9.64 22.39 34.16
CA MET A 770 -9.81 20.96 33.88
C MET A 770 -11.22 20.66 34.33
N PRO A 771 -12.08 20.13 33.44
CA PRO A 771 -13.43 19.80 33.86
C PRO A 771 -13.23 18.98 35.12
N GLU A 772 -13.82 19.41 36.23
CA GLU A 772 -13.86 18.61 37.44
C GLU A 772 -14.26 17.26 36.96
N ILE A 773 -13.32 16.31 37.07
CA ILE A 773 -13.63 14.92 36.78
C ILE A 773 -14.74 14.62 37.75
N LEU A 774 -16.00 14.74 37.31
CA LEU A 774 -17.15 14.23 38.00
C LEU A 774 -16.66 12.85 38.46
N LYS A 775 -16.55 12.62 39.78
CA LYS A 775 -16.34 11.32 40.33
C LYS A 775 -17.43 10.47 39.67
N ILE A 776 -17.12 9.85 38.55
CA ILE A 776 -17.87 8.73 38.04
C ILE A 776 -17.78 7.79 39.21
N GLU A 777 -18.86 7.65 39.99
CA GLU A 777 -19.04 6.53 40.88
C GLU A 777 -18.64 5.37 39.96
N ARG A 778 -17.55 4.72 40.33
CA ARG A 778 -17.17 3.49 39.67
C ARG A 778 -18.44 2.69 39.71
N GLN A 779 -19.12 2.49 38.56
CA GLN A 779 -19.81 1.27 38.39
C GLN A 779 -18.76 0.25 38.79
N GLU A 780 -18.95 -0.39 39.95
CA GLU A 780 -18.33 -1.65 40.24
C GLU A 780 -18.74 -2.49 39.06
N ILE A 781 -17.95 -2.42 37.98
CA ILE A 781 -17.75 -3.60 37.18
C ILE A 781 -17.29 -4.56 38.28
N GLU A 782 -18.21 -5.42 38.75
CA GLU A 782 -17.78 -6.74 39.15
C GLU A 782 -17.04 -7.24 37.93
N ALA A 783 -15.78 -6.83 37.78
CA ALA A 783 -14.78 -7.67 37.22
C ALA A 783 -14.99 -8.92 38.09
N ARG A 784 -15.70 -9.90 37.53
CA ARG A 784 -15.44 -11.27 37.88
C ARG A 784 -13.96 -11.39 37.58
N GLU A 785 -13.11 -10.95 38.50
CA GLU A 785 -11.84 -11.54 38.74
C GLU A 785 -12.21 -13.02 38.97
N GLN A 786 -12.28 -13.74 37.86
CA GLN A 786 -11.97 -15.13 37.91
C GLN A 786 -10.56 -15.11 38.50
N LYS A 787 -10.51 -15.25 39.85
CA LYS A 787 -9.30 -15.63 40.56
C LYS A 787 -8.81 -16.91 39.88
N THR A 788 -8.01 -16.72 38.82
CA THR A 788 -7.23 -17.76 38.19
C THR A 788 -6.03 -18.10 39.12
N SER A 789 -6.33 -18.34 40.36
CA SER A 789 -5.37 -18.99 41.24
C SER A 789 -5.30 -20.46 40.85
N GLY A 790 -4.28 -20.84 40.08
CA GLY A 790 -3.90 -22.21 39.83
C GLY A 790 -4.75 -23.04 38.84
N LYS A 791 -5.61 -22.45 38.04
CA LYS A 791 -6.33 -23.18 37.00
C LYS A 791 -5.44 -23.35 35.76
N ASN A 792 -5.39 -24.59 35.29
CA ASN A 792 -4.65 -25.00 34.11
C ASN A 792 -5.16 -24.25 32.87
N LEU A 793 -4.48 -23.14 32.50
CA LEU A 793 -4.82 -22.30 31.32
C LEU A 793 -4.87 -23.13 30.03
N GLU A 794 -4.04 -24.17 29.95
CA GLU A 794 -4.05 -25.09 28.81
C GLU A 794 -5.38 -25.82 28.67
N ALA A 795 -6.01 -26.26 29.77
CA ALA A 795 -7.31 -26.90 29.72
C ALA A 795 -8.43 -25.95 29.28
N ILE A 796 -8.33 -24.67 29.65
CA ILE A 796 -9.30 -23.64 29.21
C ILE A 796 -9.15 -23.41 27.71
N TYR A 797 -7.92 -23.20 27.22
CA TYR A 797 -7.68 -23.01 25.79
C TYR A 797 -8.05 -24.25 24.98
N PHE A 798 -7.86 -25.45 25.53
CA PHE A 798 -8.28 -26.68 24.89
C PHE A 798 -9.81 -26.74 24.72
N GLY A 799 -10.57 -26.41 25.74
CA GLY A 799 -12.03 -26.29 25.67
C GLY A 799 -12.46 -25.29 24.61
N LEU A 800 -11.87 -24.07 24.63
CA LEU A 800 -12.14 -23.03 23.66
C LEU A 800 -11.80 -23.48 22.21
N ALA A 801 -10.68 -24.16 22.00
CA ALA A 801 -10.30 -24.69 20.69
C ALA A 801 -11.28 -25.76 20.17
N PHE A 802 -11.75 -26.62 21.07
CA PHE A 802 -12.72 -27.66 20.74
C PHE A 802 -14.09 -27.05 20.32
N HIS A 803 -14.62 -26.10 21.11
CA HIS A 803 -15.86 -25.39 20.76
C HIS A 803 -15.71 -24.63 19.45
N TYR A 804 -14.63 -23.89 19.28
CA TYR A 804 -14.35 -23.14 18.05
C TYR A 804 -14.26 -24.05 16.81
N LEU A 805 -13.70 -25.23 16.93
CA LEU A 805 -13.64 -26.21 15.85
C LEU A 805 -15.04 -26.65 15.38
N LEU A 806 -15.93 -26.90 16.32
CA LEU A 806 -17.32 -27.32 16.04
C LEU A 806 -18.17 -26.14 15.53
N GLU A 807 -17.95 -24.94 16.06
CA GLU A 807 -18.57 -23.70 15.60
C GLU A 807 -18.22 -23.44 14.13
N MET A 808 -16.94 -23.53 13.76
CA MET A 808 -16.43 -23.25 12.42
C MET A 808 -16.66 -24.37 11.41
N SER A 809 -17.10 -25.54 11.81
CA SER A 809 -17.48 -26.62 10.90
C SER A 809 -18.79 -26.28 10.22
N GLU A 810 -18.80 -26.03 8.91
CA GLU A 810 -20.00 -25.68 8.15
C GLU A 810 -21.12 -26.72 8.31
N ARG A 811 -20.75 -28.00 8.19
CA ARG A 811 -21.59 -29.18 8.43
C ARG A 811 -20.86 -30.10 9.39
N PHE A 812 -21.60 -30.95 10.10
CA PHE A 812 -20.98 -31.96 10.95
C PHE A 812 -20.58 -33.21 10.16
N ASP A 813 -19.68 -32.98 9.14
CA ASP A 813 -19.03 -34.02 8.34
C ASP A 813 -17.51 -33.89 8.37
N GLU A 814 -16.79 -34.92 7.95
CA GLU A 814 -15.32 -34.93 8.00
C GLU A 814 -14.67 -33.82 7.15
N ASN A 815 -15.25 -33.49 6.00
CA ASN A 815 -14.69 -32.49 5.10
C ASN A 815 -14.81 -31.08 5.70
N SER A 816 -15.98 -30.75 6.26
CA SER A 816 -16.20 -29.46 6.94
C SER A 816 -15.35 -29.36 8.20
N LEU A 817 -15.18 -30.47 8.94
CA LEU A 817 -14.32 -30.48 10.13
C LEU A 817 -12.84 -30.29 9.78
N LEU A 818 -12.37 -30.84 8.64
CA LEU A 818 -11.00 -30.62 8.15
C LEU A 818 -10.75 -29.15 7.76
N LYS A 819 -11.72 -28.48 7.14
CA LYS A 819 -11.64 -27.05 6.87
C LYS A 819 -11.58 -26.24 8.18
N ALA A 820 -12.46 -26.55 9.12
CA ALA A 820 -12.50 -25.90 10.42
C ALA A 820 -11.21 -26.13 11.24
N LYS A 821 -10.52 -27.25 11.04
CA LYS A 821 -9.21 -27.55 11.65
C LYS A 821 -8.19 -26.49 11.32
N SER A 822 -8.10 -26.03 10.08
CA SER A 822 -7.16 -24.98 9.67
C SER A 822 -7.44 -23.67 10.43
N LEU A 823 -8.72 -23.33 10.63
CA LEU A 823 -9.11 -22.14 11.41
C LEU A 823 -8.76 -22.28 12.90
N MET A 824 -9.00 -23.44 13.48
CA MET A 824 -8.62 -23.73 14.86
C MET A 824 -7.10 -23.65 15.06
N LEU A 825 -6.31 -24.21 14.13
CA LEU A 825 -4.86 -24.13 14.16
C LEU A 825 -4.41 -22.66 14.13
N ASN A 826 -4.92 -21.86 13.20
CA ASN A 826 -4.58 -20.43 13.09
C ASN A 826 -4.83 -19.67 14.41
N LYS A 827 -5.95 -19.93 15.06
CA LYS A 827 -6.37 -19.19 16.27
C LYS A 827 -5.62 -19.63 17.53
N PHE A 828 -5.44 -20.94 17.71
CA PHE A 828 -4.98 -21.49 18.97
C PHE A 828 -3.53 -22.00 18.99
N TYR A 829 -2.82 -21.95 17.85
CA TYR A 829 -1.42 -22.38 17.76
C TYR A 829 -0.49 -21.69 18.77
N LYS A 830 -0.79 -20.44 19.15
CA LYS A 830 0.00 -19.68 20.14
C LYS A 830 -0.23 -20.12 21.58
N PHE A 831 -1.33 -20.82 21.84
CA PHE A 831 -1.79 -21.15 23.19
C PHE A 831 -1.72 -22.63 23.51
N LEU A 832 -1.74 -23.51 22.49
CA LEU A 832 -1.74 -24.96 22.62
C LEU A 832 -0.67 -25.59 21.72
N SER A 833 -0.10 -26.71 22.21
CA SER A 833 0.82 -27.48 21.39
C SER A 833 0.11 -28.14 20.19
N PRO A 834 0.84 -28.46 19.10
CA PRO A 834 0.26 -29.18 17.95
C PRO A 834 -0.44 -30.49 18.34
N ASP A 835 0.11 -31.23 19.31
CA ASP A 835 -0.46 -32.49 19.79
C ASP A 835 -1.80 -32.29 20.50
N ARG A 836 -1.96 -31.20 21.26
CA ARG A 836 -3.21 -30.83 21.91
C ARG A 836 -4.27 -30.39 20.91
N LEU A 837 -3.87 -29.66 19.86
CA LEU A 837 -4.77 -29.26 18.77
C LEU A 837 -5.23 -30.49 17.96
N GLU A 838 -4.34 -31.44 17.73
CA GLU A 838 -4.68 -32.72 17.09
C GLU A 838 -5.62 -33.57 17.96
N ASP A 839 -5.44 -33.58 19.29
CA ASP A 839 -6.34 -34.23 20.23
C ASP A 839 -7.75 -33.60 20.17
N ALA A 840 -7.85 -32.27 20.16
CA ALA A 840 -9.13 -31.59 20.01
C ALA A 840 -9.84 -31.98 18.70
N PHE A 841 -9.09 -32.07 17.60
CA PHE A 841 -9.63 -32.51 16.31
C PHE A 841 -10.11 -33.98 16.34
N LYS A 842 -9.35 -34.87 16.93
CA LYS A 842 -9.73 -36.29 17.10
C LYS A 842 -11.03 -36.43 17.90
N ARG A 843 -11.16 -35.72 19.01
CA ARG A 843 -12.36 -35.73 19.86
C ARG A 843 -13.57 -35.15 19.10
N ALA A 844 -13.41 -34.08 18.35
CA ALA A 844 -14.49 -33.54 17.54
C ALA A 844 -14.92 -34.51 16.43
N LYS A 845 -13.98 -35.20 15.78
CA LYS A 845 -14.24 -36.24 14.80
C LYS A 845 -15.01 -37.42 15.42
N MET A 846 -14.66 -37.80 16.63
CA MET A 846 -15.41 -38.85 17.37
C MET A 846 -16.83 -38.40 17.69
N LEU A 847 -17.02 -37.13 18.14
CA LEU A 847 -18.34 -36.60 18.48
C LEU A 847 -19.27 -36.53 17.27
N ILE A 848 -18.82 -36.05 16.12
CA ILE A 848 -19.66 -35.94 14.92
C ILE A 848 -20.07 -37.33 14.35
N ASN A 849 -19.37 -38.40 14.73
CA ASN A 849 -19.67 -39.77 14.35
C ASN A 849 -20.46 -40.53 15.44
N GLU A 850 -20.77 -39.90 16.60
CA GLU A 850 -21.53 -40.50 17.67
C GLU A 850 -22.99 -40.69 17.25
N PRO A 851 -23.56 -41.92 17.31
CA PRO A 851 -24.91 -42.16 16.85
C PRO A 851 -26.00 -41.29 17.52
N LYS A 852 -25.84 -40.99 18.80
CA LYS A 852 -26.79 -40.12 19.52
C LYS A 852 -26.69 -38.68 19.03
N PHE A 853 -25.47 -38.18 18.76
CA PHE A 853 -25.27 -36.84 18.21
C PHE A 853 -25.91 -36.72 16.81
N LEU A 854 -25.67 -37.69 15.94
CA LEU A 854 -26.25 -37.75 14.61
C LEU A 854 -27.78 -37.78 14.65
N LYS A 855 -28.36 -38.50 15.63
CA LYS A 855 -29.81 -38.54 15.84
C LYS A 855 -30.36 -37.16 16.24
N CYS A 856 -29.63 -36.43 17.09
CA CYS A 856 -30.03 -35.11 17.56
C CYS A 856 -30.05 -34.05 16.44
N ILE A 857 -29.15 -34.13 15.44
CA ILE A 857 -29.04 -33.16 14.36
C ILE A 857 -29.81 -33.53 13.08
N LYS A 858 -30.23 -34.80 12.93
CA LYS A 858 -30.85 -35.34 11.70
C LYS A 858 -32.19 -34.66 11.38
N ASN A 859 -32.31 -34.13 10.16
CA ASN A 859 -33.48 -33.44 9.62
C ASN A 859 -33.97 -32.26 10.49
N LYS A 860 -33.03 -31.51 11.08
CA LYS A 860 -33.28 -30.31 11.86
C LYS A 860 -32.51 -29.14 11.34
N GLU A 861 -33.02 -27.93 11.50
CA GLU A 861 -32.27 -26.70 11.35
C GLU A 861 -31.31 -26.54 12.54
N ILE A 862 -30.07 -26.17 12.26
CA ILE A 862 -28.99 -26.16 13.24
C ILE A 862 -28.51 -24.74 13.44
N TYR A 863 -28.53 -24.26 14.68
CA TYR A 863 -28.01 -22.97 15.10
C TYR A 863 -26.89 -23.21 16.11
N LYS A 864 -25.71 -22.67 15.83
CA LYS A 864 -24.51 -22.83 16.67
C LYS A 864 -24.30 -21.58 17.51
N GLU A 865 -23.81 -21.78 18.74
CA GLU A 865 -23.44 -20.68 19.65
C GLU A 865 -24.60 -19.67 19.80
N GLN A 866 -25.84 -20.22 19.93
CA GLN A 866 -27.06 -19.42 19.91
C GLN A 866 -27.25 -18.65 21.20
N PRO A 867 -27.15 -17.28 21.20
CA PRO A 867 -27.46 -16.50 22.41
C PRO A 867 -28.97 -16.49 22.70
N PHE A 868 -29.31 -16.51 23.98
CA PHE A 868 -30.68 -16.35 24.42
C PHE A 868 -30.74 -15.77 25.84
N LYS A 869 -31.85 -15.16 26.22
CA LYS A 869 -32.01 -14.48 27.51
C LYS A 869 -32.95 -15.25 28.42
N VAL A 870 -32.46 -15.61 29.61
CA VAL A 870 -33.25 -16.29 30.68
C VAL A 870 -33.16 -15.46 31.95
N LYS A 871 -34.29 -15.07 32.55
CA LYS A 871 -34.34 -14.33 33.83
C LYS A 871 -33.37 -13.14 33.92
N ASN A 872 -33.23 -12.34 32.88
CA ASN A 872 -32.28 -11.24 32.74
C ASN A 872 -30.79 -11.59 32.55
N GLU A 873 -30.41 -12.85 32.49
CA GLU A 873 -29.09 -13.28 32.16
C GLU A 873 -29.01 -13.66 30.68
N LEU A 874 -27.97 -13.20 30.00
CA LEU A 874 -27.62 -13.62 28.64
C LEU A 874 -26.84 -14.92 28.74
N LYS A 875 -27.35 -15.99 28.14
CA LYS A 875 -26.72 -17.31 28.06
C LYS A 875 -26.53 -17.70 26.61
N GLN A 876 -25.69 -18.69 26.34
CA GLN A 876 -25.37 -19.18 25.02
C GLN A 876 -25.44 -20.69 25.00
N MET A 877 -26.16 -21.25 24.00
CA MET A 877 -26.22 -22.68 23.77
C MET A 877 -25.23 -23.07 22.71
N ASP A 878 -24.42 -24.09 22.93
CA ASP A 878 -23.41 -24.55 21.98
C ASP A 878 -24.05 -24.99 20.66
N LEU A 879 -25.19 -25.75 20.73
CA LEU A 879 -25.93 -26.16 19.56
C LEU A 879 -27.44 -26.23 19.86
N PHE A 880 -28.20 -25.57 19.02
CA PHE A 880 -29.66 -25.55 19.05
C PHE A 880 -30.21 -26.11 17.74
N CYS A 881 -30.90 -27.20 17.78
CA CYS A 881 -31.41 -27.93 16.62
C CYS A 881 -32.96 -27.95 16.65
N ILE A 882 -33.61 -27.39 15.67
CA ILE A 882 -35.05 -27.25 15.54
C ILE A 882 -35.59 -28.19 14.43
N GLY A 883 -36.51 -29.08 14.75
CA GLY A 883 -37.27 -29.90 13.83
C GLY A 883 -38.77 -29.64 13.93
N GLU A 884 -39.58 -30.26 13.09
CA GLU A 884 -41.03 -30.02 13.02
C GLU A 884 -41.78 -30.26 14.35
N SER A 885 -41.37 -31.24 15.14
CA SER A 885 -42.02 -31.61 16.41
C SER A 885 -41.08 -31.75 17.58
N GLU A 886 -39.78 -31.71 17.34
CA GLU A 886 -38.74 -31.96 18.34
C GLU A 886 -37.62 -30.93 18.25
N ILE A 887 -37.22 -30.40 19.38
CA ILE A 887 -36.08 -29.54 19.55
C ILE A 887 -34.98 -30.26 20.33
N CYS A 888 -33.75 -30.19 19.87
CA CYS A 888 -32.60 -30.75 20.59
C CYS A 888 -31.61 -29.64 20.96
N VAL A 889 -31.29 -29.55 22.25
CA VAL A 889 -30.24 -28.65 22.77
C VAL A 889 -29.05 -29.50 23.14
N ILE A 890 -27.90 -29.14 22.62
CA ILE A 890 -26.65 -29.87 22.86
C ILE A 890 -25.64 -28.93 23.47
N ASP A 891 -24.97 -29.37 24.50
CA ASP A 891 -23.89 -28.70 25.17
C ASP A 891 -22.64 -29.61 25.16
N TYR A 892 -21.47 -29.06 24.87
CA TYR A 892 -20.24 -29.84 24.76
C TYR A 892 -19.32 -29.58 25.95
N LYS A 893 -18.72 -30.63 26.47
CA LYS A 893 -17.72 -30.52 27.54
C LYS A 893 -16.51 -31.38 27.21
N THR A 894 -15.32 -30.84 27.45
CA THR A 894 -14.04 -31.55 27.27
C THR A 894 -13.55 -32.22 28.57
N THR A 895 -14.31 -32.06 29.65
CA THR A 895 -14.00 -32.63 30.98
C THR A 895 -15.32 -33.01 31.70
N ASP A 896 -15.27 -34.03 32.55
CA ASP A 896 -16.40 -34.53 33.33
C ASP A 896 -16.37 -34.09 34.81
N LYS A 897 -15.58 -33.04 35.14
CA LYS A 897 -15.37 -32.64 36.55
C LYS A 897 -16.59 -31.97 37.20
N ASN A 898 -17.52 -31.37 36.43
CA ASN A 898 -18.63 -30.55 36.95
C ASN A 898 -19.98 -31.05 36.46
N ILE A 899 -20.27 -32.33 36.51
CA ILE A 899 -21.46 -32.94 35.91
C ILE A 899 -22.76 -32.34 36.45
N GLU A 900 -22.91 -32.12 37.77
CA GLU A 900 -24.13 -31.58 38.35
C GLU A 900 -24.38 -30.09 37.97
N GLU A 901 -23.33 -29.28 37.89
CA GLU A 901 -23.43 -27.91 37.41
C GLU A 901 -23.84 -27.84 35.92
N ASN A 902 -23.26 -28.71 35.09
CA ASN A 902 -23.57 -28.82 33.69
C ASN A 902 -25.04 -29.26 33.47
N LYS A 903 -25.51 -30.26 34.26
CA LYS A 903 -26.92 -30.68 34.22
C LYS A 903 -27.85 -29.53 34.60
N LYS A 904 -27.52 -28.77 35.65
CA LYS A 904 -28.31 -27.62 36.05
C LYS A 904 -28.39 -26.57 34.95
N GLN A 905 -27.25 -26.26 34.36
CA GLN A 905 -27.14 -25.29 33.24
C GLN A 905 -28.05 -25.71 32.07
N VAL A 906 -27.91 -26.92 31.60
CA VAL A 906 -28.65 -27.43 30.45
C VAL A 906 -30.14 -27.67 30.78
N GLY A 907 -30.46 -28.00 32.03
CA GLY A 907 -31.83 -28.05 32.53
C GLY A 907 -32.54 -26.70 32.49
N GLU A 908 -31.86 -25.62 32.82
CA GLU A 908 -32.37 -24.24 32.67
C GLU A 908 -32.63 -23.88 31.19
N TYR A 909 -31.80 -24.38 30.25
CA TYR A 909 -32.05 -24.22 28.82
C TYR A 909 -33.34 -24.94 28.39
N LYS A 910 -33.50 -26.18 28.81
CA LYS A 910 -34.70 -26.99 28.52
C LYS A 910 -35.95 -26.34 29.05
N GLU A 911 -35.94 -25.87 30.32
CA GLU A 911 -37.08 -25.21 30.95
C GLU A 911 -37.48 -23.91 30.21
N ALA A 912 -36.47 -23.10 29.86
CA ALA A 912 -36.71 -21.88 29.11
C ALA A 912 -37.31 -22.15 27.73
N LEU A 913 -36.76 -23.10 26.99
CA LEU A 913 -37.24 -23.44 25.65
C LEU A 913 -38.65 -24.08 25.68
N SER A 914 -38.97 -24.83 26.70
CA SER A 914 -40.34 -25.41 26.88
C SER A 914 -41.41 -24.33 26.98
N LYS A 915 -41.04 -23.14 27.52
CA LYS A 915 -41.91 -21.97 27.58
C LYS A 915 -42.09 -21.30 26.22
N PHE A 916 -40.99 -21.23 25.42
CA PHE A 916 -41.00 -20.60 24.09
C PHE A 916 -41.62 -21.50 23.02
N TYR A 917 -41.43 -22.81 23.13
CA TYR A 917 -41.87 -23.80 22.16
C TYR A 917 -42.82 -24.86 22.77
N PRO A 918 -44.01 -24.48 23.23
CA PRO A 918 -44.90 -25.40 23.99
C PRO A 918 -45.43 -26.59 23.19
N LYS A 919 -45.29 -26.54 21.85
CA LYS A 919 -45.74 -27.60 20.94
C LYS A 919 -44.64 -28.59 20.58
N HIS A 920 -43.41 -28.34 20.99
CA HIS A 920 -42.25 -29.18 20.64
C HIS A 920 -41.82 -30.03 21.84
N SER A 921 -41.44 -31.25 21.58
CA SER A 921 -40.68 -32.04 22.54
C SER A 921 -39.25 -31.57 22.65
N ILE A 922 -38.77 -31.23 23.84
CA ILE A 922 -37.41 -30.68 24.03
C ILE A 922 -36.53 -31.74 24.66
N ILE A 923 -35.52 -32.16 23.90
CA ILE A 923 -34.44 -33.04 24.33
C ILE A 923 -33.20 -32.19 24.62
N ALA A 924 -32.62 -32.34 25.80
CA ALA A 924 -31.40 -31.64 26.18
C ALA A 924 -30.32 -32.68 26.49
N VAL A 925 -29.16 -32.55 25.83
CA VAL A 925 -28.09 -33.55 25.92
C VAL A 925 -26.74 -32.85 26.14
N ILE A 926 -25.96 -33.33 27.09
CA ILE A 926 -24.59 -32.92 27.31
C ILE A 926 -23.69 -34.02 26.78
N PHE A 927 -22.78 -33.64 25.83
CA PHE A 927 -21.76 -34.56 25.35
C PHE A 927 -20.41 -34.26 26.02
N TYR A 928 -19.80 -35.27 26.58
CA TYR A 928 -18.46 -35.23 27.15
C TYR A 928 -17.47 -35.83 26.17
N ALA A 929 -16.67 -35.00 25.54
CA ALA A 929 -15.60 -35.42 24.62
C ALA A 929 -14.30 -35.62 25.39
N LEU A 930 -14.16 -36.78 25.99
CA LEU A 930 -13.00 -37.17 26.79
C LEU A 930 -11.93 -37.82 25.91
N ASP A 931 -10.76 -38.07 26.49
CA ASP A 931 -9.69 -38.75 25.78
C ASP A 931 -10.09 -40.16 25.37
N GLY A 932 -10.12 -40.39 24.02
CA GLY A 932 -10.48 -41.67 23.45
C GLY A 932 -11.94 -42.13 23.64
N LYS A 933 -12.86 -41.31 24.21
CA LYS A 933 -14.25 -41.69 24.51
C LYS A 933 -15.21 -40.51 24.43
N ILE A 934 -16.37 -40.75 23.82
CA ILE A 934 -17.53 -39.86 23.90
C ILE A 934 -18.55 -40.51 24.88
N SER A 935 -19.04 -39.72 25.82
CA SER A 935 -20.16 -40.09 26.68
C SER A 935 -21.20 -38.98 26.68
N TYR A 936 -22.45 -39.28 26.97
CA TYR A 936 -23.51 -38.30 27.01
C TYR A 936 -24.48 -38.51 28.16
N ILE A 937 -25.11 -37.42 28.58
CA ILE A 937 -26.18 -37.43 29.61
C ILE A 937 -27.38 -36.67 29.02
N GLU A 938 -28.55 -37.29 29.08
CA GLU A 938 -29.80 -36.58 28.78
C GLU A 938 -30.35 -35.92 30.05
N VAL A 939 -30.75 -34.66 29.95
CA VAL A 939 -31.16 -33.81 31.06
C VAL A 939 -32.69 -33.58 31.01
#